data_3211bd8d8372895c9be9ed2450f27052
#
_entry.id   3211bd8d8372895c9be9ed2450f27052
#
_cell.length_a   1.000
_cell.length_b   1.000
_cell.length_c   1.000
_cell.angle_alpha   90.00
_cell.angle_beta   90.00
_cell.angle_gamma   90.00
#
_symmetry.space_group_name_H-M   'P 1'
#
loop_
_entity.id
_entity.type
_entity.pdbx_description
1 polymer ?
#
loop_
_entity_poly.entity_id
_entity_poly.type
_entity_poly.pdbx_seq_one_letter_code
_entity_poly.pdbx_strand_id
1 'polypeptide(L)'
;MTEPSNRYAPAEIESKCYEFWAENGYFSPRGNGTPYAIMIPPPNVTGTLHMGHAFQDTLMDTLIRYHRMQGDRTLWQVGSDHAGIATQMVVERQLNARGESRHDLGREKFLERVWRWKEESGGQIMGQLRRLGASVDWSRERFTLDEGLSAAVRKLFVQLYDDGLIYRGQRLVNWDPVLKTAISDLEVENREENGFMYHVRYPFVAGQGLDGQFMHIATTRPETILADGALAVHPNDERYRHLLGKMVHVPLTERTIPIIADDYVEMDFGTGCVKITPAHDFNDYAVGQRHTMEVINLMNPDATMNDNAPAAYRGLDRWVAREKIVADLDSAGLLEKIEPHTLKRPYGDRSGVVIEPYLTDQWFVDLTSAKGQERLTRPALDAVRDGRVQFVPKNWENTYFQWLENIQDWCISRQLWWGHRVPAWYDDGGKIYVAEDEEALRRKYQLPENHGLRRDEDVLDTWFSSALWCFATQGWPADSEELRLFYPSSVLVTGFDIIFFWVARMMLMSLYATGEVPFKQVYVHGLVRDSEGQKMSKSKGNVLDPLDIIDGVDLETLVQKRTSGLMQPQKAAQIAAATRKEFPNGIGAHGTDALRFTFAALATQGRDVVFDLQRLEGYRNFCNKLWNAARFVFMQTEGQPLAAVAPAAKDTADRWLYSQLNRTIAAVREALDSYRFDFAASALYEFIWNEYCDWYLELSKPVLSRKNPDEAAKARCRHTLLDVLEQTLRLAHPLLPFITEEIWQKLREPLALTTPSLMLAAYPSPSGFDDRAAVATIDWLKAVLLGVRKIRAEMNISPGKPLPLLLKSDDARLAEARPFLLALGKLESIDVLNGAEPPSASFVVEGAPYLIPLAGLIDKTAELARLDRELAKLDQNIGRLQGQLSNERFVANAPAELVANTRAQLQSDENQRQTLSQQRAQIAQL
;
A
#
# COMPACT_ATOMS: atom_id res chain seq x y z
N MET A 1 -30.87 29.15 -5.18
CA MET A 1 -29.67 28.27 -5.41
C MET A 1 -28.71 28.95 -6.34
N THR A 2 -27.44 29.10 -6.03
CA THR A 2 -26.43 29.51 -7.01
C THR A 2 -26.05 28.28 -7.84
N GLU A 3 -26.26 28.36 -9.16
CA GLU A 3 -25.88 27.31 -10.10
C GLU A 3 -24.40 26.94 -9.91
N PRO A 4 -24.06 25.64 -9.88
CA PRO A 4 -22.65 25.23 -9.82
C PRO A 4 -21.88 25.79 -11.03
N SER A 5 -20.59 26.09 -10.82
CA SER A 5 -19.73 26.57 -11.92
C SER A 5 -19.78 25.61 -13.12
N ASN A 6 -19.51 26.13 -14.32
CA ASN A 6 -19.57 25.34 -15.57
C ASN A 6 -18.57 24.16 -15.59
N ARG A 7 -17.63 24.10 -14.66
CA ARG A 7 -16.60 23.07 -14.55
C ARG A 7 -16.36 22.72 -13.09
N TYR A 8 -16.17 21.44 -12.83
CA TYR A 8 -15.66 20.97 -11.54
C TYR A 8 -14.23 21.46 -11.33
N ALA A 9 -13.97 22.20 -10.25
CA ALA A 9 -12.69 22.80 -9.90
C ALA A 9 -12.27 22.37 -8.48
N PRO A 10 -11.62 21.20 -8.31
CA PRO A 10 -11.23 20.67 -7.00
C PRO A 10 -10.48 21.68 -6.14
N ALA A 11 -9.51 22.40 -6.71
CA ALA A 11 -8.69 23.39 -5.99
C ALA A 11 -9.51 24.51 -5.30
N GLU A 12 -10.70 24.85 -5.82
CA GLU A 12 -11.57 25.86 -5.23
C GLU A 12 -12.48 25.32 -4.12
N ILE A 13 -12.67 24.00 -4.09
CA ILE A 13 -13.66 23.33 -3.24
C ILE A 13 -12.97 22.65 -2.05
N GLU A 14 -11.89 21.91 -2.28
CA GLU A 14 -11.31 20.99 -1.33
C GLU A 14 -10.85 21.67 -0.03
N SER A 15 -10.10 22.77 -0.14
CA SER A 15 -9.62 23.50 1.04
C SER A 15 -10.77 24.09 1.86
N LYS A 16 -11.77 24.67 1.20
CA LYS A 16 -12.94 25.24 1.89
C LYS A 16 -13.77 24.18 2.62
N CYS A 17 -14.00 23.03 1.98
CA CYS A 17 -14.71 21.91 2.62
C CYS A 17 -13.93 21.41 3.83
N TYR A 18 -12.62 21.24 3.70
CA TYR A 18 -11.79 20.75 4.79
C TYR A 18 -11.78 21.72 6.00
N GLU A 19 -11.59 23.00 5.74
CA GLU A 19 -11.65 24.07 6.77
C GLU A 19 -13.03 24.07 7.46
N PHE A 20 -14.10 24.01 6.68
CA PHE A 20 -15.46 23.93 7.23
C PHE A 20 -15.65 22.75 8.18
N TRP A 21 -15.17 21.56 7.83
CA TRP A 21 -15.28 20.39 8.70
C TRP A 21 -14.42 20.54 9.96
N ALA A 22 -13.18 21.01 9.81
CA ALA A 22 -12.23 21.16 10.89
C ALA A 22 -12.67 22.22 11.93
N GLU A 23 -13.07 23.40 11.47
CA GLU A 23 -13.53 24.51 12.32
C GLU A 23 -14.79 24.15 13.13
N ASN A 24 -15.67 23.34 12.55
CA ASN A 24 -16.86 22.85 13.24
C ASN A 24 -16.59 21.60 14.10
N GLY A 25 -15.35 21.11 14.15
CA GLY A 25 -14.93 19.97 14.96
C GLY A 25 -15.60 18.65 14.55
N TYR A 26 -15.96 18.46 13.26
CA TYR A 26 -16.70 17.27 12.81
C TYR A 26 -15.88 16.00 12.82
N PHE A 27 -14.57 16.10 12.97
CA PHE A 27 -13.66 14.96 13.04
C PHE A 27 -13.60 14.29 14.42
N SER A 28 -13.94 15.03 15.48
CA SER A 28 -13.89 14.52 16.85
C SER A 28 -14.99 13.50 17.14
N PRO A 29 -14.77 12.55 18.07
CA PRO A 29 -15.77 11.56 18.46
C PRO A 29 -17.06 12.22 18.95
N ARG A 30 -18.20 11.77 18.43
CA ARG A 30 -19.53 12.35 18.72
C ARG A 30 -20.56 11.26 18.99
N GLY A 31 -21.62 11.64 19.72
CA GLY A 31 -22.76 10.76 19.99
C GLY A 31 -22.45 9.63 20.97
N ASN A 32 -23.43 8.73 21.11
CA ASN A 32 -23.39 7.60 22.04
C ASN A 32 -23.44 6.25 21.29
N GLY A 33 -23.12 6.27 19.99
CA GLY A 33 -23.04 5.03 19.19
C GLY A 33 -21.88 4.13 19.63
N THR A 34 -21.77 2.98 18.99
CA THR A 34 -20.69 2.03 19.24
C THR A 34 -19.32 2.70 19.02
N PRO A 35 -18.38 2.59 19.95
CA PRO A 35 -17.03 3.09 19.72
C PRO A 35 -16.37 2.39 18.54
N TYR A 36 -15.85 3.18 17.60
CA TYR A 36 -15.09 2.70 16.45
C TYR A 36 -13.79 3.50 16.33
N ALA A 37 -12.66 2.84 16.50
CA ALA A 37 -11.36 3.49 16.49
C ALA A 37 -10.39 2.86 15.50
N ILE A 38 -9.66 3.71 14.80
CA ILE A 38 -8.49 3.34 13.97
C ILE A 38 -7.29 4.14 14.45
N MET A 39 -6.16 3.46 14.62
CA MET A 39 -4.88 4.10 14.88
C MET A 39 -4.13 4.25 13.56
N ILE A 40 -3.76 5.47 13.20
CA ILE A 40 -2.91 5.69 12.02
C ILE A 40 -1.55 5.01 12.27
N PRO A 41 -0.98 4.28 11.31
CA PRO A 41 0.44 3.96 11.36
C PRO A 41 1.23 5.28 11.34
N PRO A 42 1.89 5.66 12.44
CA PRO A 42 2.43 7.01 12.55
C PRO A 42 3.55 7.22 11.52
N PRO A 43 3.41 8.17 10.57
CA PRO A 43 4.44 8.40 9.57
C PRO A 43 5.72 8.91 10.20
N ASN A 44 6.84 8.47 9.67
CA ASN A 44 8.18 8.86 10.09
C ASN A 44 8.47 10.34 9.74
N VAL A 45 9.01 11.12 10.68
CA VAL A 45 9.38 12.53 10.45
C VAL A 45 10.68 12.65 9.62
N THR A 46 10.77 11.93 8.52
CA THR A 46 11.95 11.86 7.63
C THR A 46 11.79 12.62 6.32
N GLY A 47 10.66 13.30 6.12
CA GLY A 47 10.37 14.05 4.92
C GLY A 47 8.88 14.19 4.66
N THR A 48 8.43 13.85 3.46
CA THR A 48 7.04 13.95 2.99
C THR A 48 6.39 12.58 2.89
N LEU A 49 5.06 12.55 2.92
CA LEU A 49 4.27 11.37 2.59
C LEU A 49 4.48 11.00 1.10
N HIS A 50 4.31 9.73 0.81
CA HIS A 50 4.32 9.18 -0.56
C HIS A 50 3.00 8.46 -0.87
N MET A 51 2.86 7.98 -2.11
CA MET A 51 1.63 7.34 -2.59
C MET A 51 1.17 6.16 -1.73
N GLY A 52 2.09 5.41 -1.10
CA GLY A 52 1.74 4.32 -0.17
C GLY A 52 1.01 4.81 1.07
N HIS A 53 1.41 5.94 1.66
CA HIS A 53 0.70 6.58 2.77
C HIS A 53 -0.67 7.06 2.31
N ALA A 54 -0.75 7.78 1.18
CA ALA A 54 -2.00 8.29 0.65
C ALA A 54 -3.02 7.16 0.35
N PHE A 55 -2.55 6.01 -0.12
CA PHE A 55 -3.37 4.81 -0.31
C PHE A 55 -3.95 4.32 1.02
N GLN A 56 -3.09 4.05 1.98
CA GLN A 56 -3.47 3.53 3.30
C GLN A 56 -4.40 4.50 4.05
N ASP A 57 -4.07 5.79 4.03
CA ASP A 57 -4.87 6.84 4.69
C ASP A 57 -6.24 6.99 4.05
N THR A 58 -6.34 6.83 2.71
CA THR A 58 -7.63 6.80 2.01
C THR A 58 -8.52 5.65 2.48
N LEU A 59 -7.97 4.45 2.67
CA LEU A 59 -8.74 3.30 3.15
C LEU A 59 -9.23 3.51 4.58
N MET A 60 -8.38 4.01 5.47
CA MET A 60 -8.73 4.33 6.85
C MET A 60 -9.81 5.42 6.91
N ASP A 61 -9.65 6.51 6.17
CA ASP A 61 -10.62 7.60 6.14
C ASP A 61 -11.98 7.14 5.59
N THR A 62 -11.97 6.26 4.59
CA THR A 62 -13.19 5.66 4.05
C THR A 62 -13.97 4.91 5.14
N LEU A 63 -13.29 4.08 5.93
CA LEU A 63 -13.90 3.36 7.04
C LEU A 63 -14.40 4.31 8.14
N ILE A 64 -13.61 5.30 8.53
CA ILE A 64 -13.98 6.29 9.55
C ILE A 64 -15.20 7.10 9.11
N ARG A 65 -15.27 7.57 7.87
CA ARG A 65 -16.44 8.28 7.34
C ARG A 65 -17.66 7.39 7.28
N TYR A 66 -17.51 6.16 6.81
CA TYR A 66 -18.57 5.18 6.76
C TYR A 66 -19.17 4.91 8.13
N HIS A 67 -18.36 4.60 9.14
CA HIS A 67 -18.80 4.35 10.50
C HIS A 67 -19.38 5.61 11.19
N ARG A 68 -18.78 6.78 10.94
CA ARG A 68 -19.33 8.05 11.43
C ARG A 68 -20.76 8.29 10.92
N MET A 69 -20.98 8.05 9.64
CA MET A 69 -22.30 8.19 9.02
C MET A 69 -23.29 7.08 9.46
N GLN A 70 -22.81 5.95 9.96
CA GLN A 70 -23.67 4.94 10.62
C GLN A 70 -24.08 5.34 12.04
N GLY A 71 -23.53 6.42 12.58
CA GLY A 71 -23.82 6.90 13.93
C GLY A 71 -22.88 6.35 15.01
N ASP A 72 -21.83 5.62 14.62
CA ASP A 72 -20.79 5.15 15.54
C ASP A 72 -20.00 6.33 16.13
N ARG A 73 -19.52 6.18 17.36
CA ARG A 73 -18.62 7.13 18.01
C ARG A 73 -17.20 6.89 17.50
N THR A 74 -16.83 7.56 16.41
CA THR A 74 -15.58 7.28 15.69
C THR A 74 -14.41 8.09 16.21
N LEU A 75 -13.24 7.46 16.34
CA LEU A 75 -11.95 8.08 16.57
C LEU A 75 -10.93 7.60 15.51
N TRP A 76 -10.38 8.51 14.72
CA TRP A 76 -9.16 8.25 13.98
C TRP A 76 -8.00 8.97 14.65
N GLN A 77 -7.20 8.19 15.41
CA GLN A 77 -6.04 8.68 16.13
C GLN A 77 -4.91 9.03 15.17
N VAL A 78 -4.46 10.28 15.21
CA VAL A 78 -3.38 10.80 14.38
C VAL A 78 -2.10 10.98 15.20
N GLY A 79 -0.97 10.97 14.50
CA GLY A 79 0.33 11.33 15.05
C GLY A 79 1.47 10.95 14.13
N SER A 80 2.69 11.09 14.63
CA SER A 80 3.92 10.82 13.87
C SER A 80 4.95 10.08 14.71
N ASP A 81 5.85 9.37 14.02
CA ASP A 81 6.94 8.62 14.63
C ASP A 81 8.26 9.39 14.54
N HIS A 82 9.03 9.35 15.63
CA HIS A 82 10.35 9.97 15.71
C HIS A 82 11.39 9.29 14.81
N ALA A 83 11.19 8.03 14.44
CA ALA A 83 12.01 7.27 13.49
C ALA A 83 13.53 7.37 13.77
N GLY A 84 13.96 6.89 14.92
CA GLY A 84 15.29 7.09 15.51
C GLY A 84 16.44 7.14 14.51
N ILE A 85 16.78 6.02 13.88
CA ILE A 85 17.89 5.92 12.91
C ILE A 85 17.66 6.85 11.71
N ALA A 86 16.49 6.79 11.11
CA ALA A 86 16.22 7.47 9.85
C ALA A 86 16.23 9.01 10.00
N THR A 87 15.62 9.53 11.05
CA THR A 87 15.59 10.97 11.33
C THR A 87 16.97 11.49 11.71
N GLN A 88 17.70 10.77 12.57
CA GLN A 88 19.07 11.13 12.92
C GLN A 88 19.96 11.20 11.67
N MET A 89 19.90 10.22 10.77
CA MET A 89 20.64 10.24 9.51
C MET A 89 20.32 11.41 8.61
N VAL A 90 19.05 11.83 8.53
CA VAL A 90 18.67 13.01 7.73
C VAL A 90 19.38 14.26 8.26
N VAL A 91 19.35 14.46 9.58
CA VAL A 91 19.99 15.63 10.21
C VAL A 91 21.52 15.55 10.13
N GLU A 92 22.11 14.38 10.33
CA GLU A 92 23.58 14.19 10.18
C GLU A 92 24.04 14.51 8.74
N ARG A 93 23.29 14.12 7.71
CA ARG A 93 23.59 14.48 6.33
C ARG A 93 23.55 16.00 6.10
N GLN A 94 22.57 16.68 6.69
CA GLN A 94 22.49 18.15 6.61
C GLN A 94 23.70 18.82 7.28
N LEU A 95 24.17 18.27 8.40
CA LEU A 95 25.38 18.74 9.08
C LEU A 95 26.63 18.47 8.25
N ASN A 96 26.80 17.23 7.78
CA ASN A 96 27.94 16.83 6.94
C ASN A 96 28.08 17.67 5.67
N ALA A 97 26.94 18.03 5.04
CA ALA A 97 26.93 18.93 3.89
C ALA A 97 27.47 20.34 4.21
N ARG A 98 27.53 20.71 5.49
CA ARG A 98 28.11 21.97 6.00
C ARG A 98 29.51 21.80 6.58
N GLY A 99 30.05 20.57 6.54
CA GLY A 99 31.34 20.22 7.14
C GLY A 99 31.32 20.09 8.67
N GLU A 100 30.11 19.89 9.26
CA GLU A 100 29.91 19.70 10.69
C GLU A 100 29.53 18.25 10.99
N SER A 101 29.87 17.73 12.18
CA SER A 101 29.41 16.44 12.67
C SER A 101 28.61 16.59 13.97
N ARG A 102 27.84 15.55 14.34
CA ARG A 102 27.14 15.53 15.64
C ARG A 102 28.11 15.61 16.82
N HIS A 103 29.31 15.06 16.66
CA HIS A 103 30.35 15.06 17.72
C HIS A 103 30.92 16.45 17.96
N ASP A 104 30.98 17.31 16.91
CA ASP A 104 31.41 18.70 17.04
C ASP A 104 30.40 19.56 17.82
N LEU A 105 29.11 19.23 17.64
CA LEU A 105 28.02 19.94 18.33
C LEU A 105 27.81 19.46 19.78
N GLY A 106 28.06 18.20 20.06
CA GLY A 106 27.66 17.52 21.30
C GLY A 106 26.16 17.16 21.30
N ARG A 107 25.77 16.26 22.21
CA ARG A 107 24.44 15.63 22.24
C ARG A 107 23.30 16.64 22.35
N GLU A 108 23.38 17.62 23.24
CA GLU A 108 22.30 18.57 23.48
C GLU A 108 21.98 19.42 22.25
N LYS A 109 23.00 20.09 21.67
CA LYS A 109 22.82 20.93 20.48
C LYS A 109 22.41 20.13 19.25
N PHE A 110 22.88 18.88 19.14
CA PHE A 110 22.44 17.99 18.08
C PHE A 110 20.96 17.67 18.23
N LEU A 111 20.48 17.32 19.42
CA LEU A 111 19.07 17.07 19.69
C LEU A 111 18.19 18.29 19.42
N GLU A 112 18.62 19.51 19.80
CA GLU A 112 17.91 20.74 19.41
C GLU A 112 17.74 20.86 17.89
N ARG A 113 18.75 20.46 17.12
CA ARG A 113 18.70 20.48 15.66
C ARG A 113 17.71 19.45 15.12
N VAL A 114 17.65 18.26 15.72
CA VAL A 114 16.70 17.22 15.35
C VAL A 114 15.25 17.64 15.68
N TRP A 115 15.03 18.28 16.84
CA TRP A 115 13.70 18.82 17.18
C TRP A 115 13.20 19.87 16.17
N ARG A 116 14.06 20.78 15.71
CA ARG A 116 13.68 21.73 14.63
C ARG A 116 13.31 21.00 13.34
N TRP A 117 14.09 20.01 12.95
CA TRP A 117 13.75 19.17 11.79
C TRP A 117 12.40 18.48 11.96
N LYS A 118 12.10 17.95 13.15
CA LYS A 118 10.80 17.35 13.47
C LYS A 118 9.65 18.33 13.27
N GLU A 119 9.79 19.57 13.69
CA GLU A 119 8.77 20.58 13.49
C GLU A 119 8.54 20.89 12.01
N GLU A 120 9.62 21.05 11.24
CA GLU A 120 9.54 21.28 9.79
C GLU A 120 8.90 20.11 9.04
N SER A 121 9.40 18.90 9.21
CA SER A 121 8.94 17.70 8.53
C SER A 121 7.53 17.28 8.99
N GLY A 122 7.24 17.37 10.29
CA GLY A 122 5.93 17.06 10.85
C GLY A 122 4.86 17.99 10.30
N GLY A 123 5.14 19.30 10.21
CA GLY A 123 4.24 20.28 9.62
C GLY A 123 3.88 19.97 8.15
N GLN A 124 4.85 19.51 7.36
CA GLN A 124 4.61 19.10 5.97
C GLN A 124 3.71 17.85 5.90
N ILE A 125 3.99 16.81 6.71
CA ILE A 125 3.20 15.59 6.78
C ILE A 125 1.74 15.88 7.15
N MET A 126 1.52 16.69 8.20
CA MET A 126 0.17 17.06 8.63
C MET A 126 -0.55 17.89 7.56
N GLY A 127 0.16 18.76 6.85
CA GLY A 127 -0.37 19.49 5.69
C GLY A 127 -0.81 18.56 4.56
N GLN A 128 -0.02 17.53 4.24
CA GLN A 128 -0.37 16.53 3.23
C GLN A 128 -1.60 15.71 3.64
N LEU A 129 -1.72 15.28 4.91
CA LEU A 129 -2.90 14.58 5.42
C LEU A 129 -4.17 15.42 5.28
N ARG A 130 -4.10 16.74 5.57
CA ARG A 130 -5.23 17.67 5.36
C ARG A 130 -5.63 17.73 3.89
N ARG A 131 -4.67 17.83 2.99
CA ARG A 131 -4.93 17.88 1.54
C ARG A 131 -5.50 16.55 1.01
N LEU A 132 -5.13 15.41 1.58
CA LEU A 132 -5.72 14.09 1.29
C LEU A 132 -7.15 13.94 1.84
N GLY A 133 -7.63 14.90 2.61
CA GLY A 133 -8.97 14.88 3.20
C GLY A 133 -9.11 14.00 4.44
N ALA A 134 -8.01 13.70 5.12
CA ALA A 134 -8.00 12.86 6.30
C ALA A 134 -8.85 13.46 7.43
N SER A 135 -9.90 12.74 7.85
CA SER A 135 -10.83 13.19 8.89
C SER A 135 -10.39 12.75 10.30
N VAL A 136 -9.11 13.00 10.61
CA VAL A 136 -8.48 12.69 11.90
C VAL A 136 -8.85 13.73 12.96
N ASP A 137 -8.87 13.33 14.22
CA ASP A 137 -9.06 14.28 15.33
C ASP A 137 -7.75 15.01 15.65
N TRP A 138 -7.57 16.19 15.05
CA TRP A 138 -6.37 17.01 15.21
C TRP A 138 -6.10 17.47 16.65
N SER A 139 -7.10 17.51 17.50
CA SER A 139 -6.93 17.85 18.93
C SER A 139 -6.19 16.78 19.71
N ARG A 140 -6.06 15.58 19.12
CA ARG A 140 -5.41 14.40 19.69
C ARG A 140 -4.14 14.00 18.95
N GLU A 141 -3.52 14.92 18.22
CA GLU A 141 -2.24 14.65 17.58
C GLU A 141 -1.19 14.22 18.60
N ARG A 142 -0.51 13.09 18.34
CA ARG A 142 0.50 12.53 19.22
C ARG A 142 1.83 12.37 18.48
N PHE A 143 2.89 12.33 19.25
CA PHE A 143 4.24 12.07 18.76
C PHE A 143 4.91 11.02 19.63
N THR A 144 5.58 10.04 19.02
CA THR A 144 6.17 8.91 19.78
C THR A 144 7.21 9.34 20.83
N LEU A 145 7.75 10.56 20.76
CA LEU A 145 8.63 11.16 21.80
C LEU A 145 7.93 12.23 22.65
N ASP A 146 6.59 12.39 22.57
CA ASP A 146 5.89 13.27 23.49
C ASP A 146 6.00 12.77 24.94
N GLU A 147 5.71 13.63 25.89
CA GLU A 147 5.91 13.30 27.31
C GLU A 147 5.05 12.13 27.76
N GLY A 148 3.81 12.03 27.32
CA GLY A 148 2.90 10.94 27.68
C GLY A 148 3.38 9.60 27.16
N LEU A 149 3.77 9.53 25.88
CA LEU A 149 4.36 8.30 25.32
C LEU A 149 5.72 7.99 25.94
N SER A 150 6.54 9.00 26.23
CA SER A 150 7.82 8.81 26.89
C SER A 150 7.65 8.25 28.31
N ALA A 151 6.66 8.69 29.06
CA ALA A 151 6.31 8.12 30.36
C ALA A 151 5.84 6.67 30.24
N ALA A 152 4.98 6.39 29.26
CA ALA A 152 4.52 5.03 28.96
C ALA A 152 5.69 4.08 28.62
N VAL A 153 6.61 4.52 27.76
CA VAL A 153 7.79 3.75 27.38
C VAL A 153 8.66 3.44 28.60
N ARG A 154 8.97 4.44 29.44
CA ARG A 154 9.77 4.22 30.66
C ARG A 154 9.05 3.25 31.62
N LYS A 155 7.75 3.43 31.82
CA LYS A 155 6.95 2.56 32.67
C LYS A 155 7.00 1.11 32.20
N LEU A 156 6.76 0.86 30.91
CA LEU A 156 6.75 -0.50 30.35
C LEU A 156 8.13 -1.14 30.45
N PHE A 157 9.18 -0.39 30.11
CA PHE A 157 10.56 -0.89 30.21
C PHE A 157 10.90 -1.35 31.64
N VAL A 158 10.57 -0.51 32.64
CA VAL A 158 10.83 -0.82 34.05
C VAL A 158 10.03 -2.06 34.50
N GLN A 159 8.76 -2.18 34.12
CA GLN A 159 7.93 -3.34 34.43
C GLN A 159 8.51 -4.64 33.82
N LEU A 160 8.85 -4.61 32.54
CA LEU A 160 9.48 -5.76 31.88
C LEU A 160 10.81 -6.17 32.52
N TYR A 161 11.63 -5.18 32.90
CA TYR A 161 12.90 -5.44 33.58
C TYR A 161 12.69 -6.06 34.99
N ASP A 162 11.79 -5.48 35.77
CA ASP A 162 11.47 -5.98 37.11
C ASP A 162 10.87 -7.40 37.08
N ASP A 163 10.10 -7.69 36.04
CA ASP A 163 9.60 -9.03 35.77
C ASP A 163 10.69 -9.96 35.14
N GLY A 164 11.90 -9.46 34.89
CA GLY A 164 13.01 -10.24 34.30
C GLY A 164 12.72 -10.69 32.86
N LEU A 165 11.97 -9.88 32.11
CA LEU A 165 11.68 -10.03 30.68
C LEU A 165 12.51 -9.08 29.81
N ILE A 166 13.24 -8.15 30.41
CA ILE A 166 14.31 -7.37 29.78
C ILE A 166 15.63 -7.70 30.49
N TYR A 167 16.67 -7.91 29.71
CA TYR A 167 18.02 -8.15 30.23
C TYR A 167 19.05 -7.42 29.35
N ARG A 168 20.24 -7.17 29.94
CA ARG A 168 21.40 -6.71 29.20
C ARG A 168 22.40 -7.87 29.08
N GLY A 169 22.88 -8.11 27.89
CA GLY A 169 23.80 -9.22 27.64
C GLY A 169 24.62 -9.05 26.37
N GLN A 170 25.73 -9.79 26.32
CA GLN A 170 26.59 -9.80 25.14
C GLN A 170 26.08 -10.85 24.15
N ARG A 171 25.72 -10.39 22.95
CA ARG A 171 25.28 -11.25 21.86
C ARG A 171 25.74 -10.69 20.51
N LEU A 172 25.78 -11.56 19.51
CA LEU A 172 25.90 -11.12 18.12
C LEU A 172 24.64 -10.38 17.68
N VAL A 173 24.84 -9.20 17.08
CA VAL A 173 23.78 -8.40 16.47
C VAL A 173 24.19 -8.01 15.06
N ASN A 174 23.21 -7.67 14.21
CA ASN A 174 23.49 -7.01 12.95
C ASN A 174 23.97 -5.58 13.25
N TRP A 175 25.17 -5.27 12.83
CA TRP A 175 25.82 -3.99 13.12
C TRP A 175 26.13 -3.22 11.85
N ASP A 176 25.69 -1.98 11.82
CA ASP A 176 26.02 -1.04 10.74
C ASP A 176 27.30 -0.28 11.10
N PRO A 177 28.42 -0.52 10.38
CA PRO A 177 29.70 0.09 10.74
C PRO A 177 29.80 1.59 10.39
N VAL A 178 28.95 2.10 9.51
CA VAL A 178 28.89 3.53 9.16
C VAL A 178 28.05 4.29 10.19
N LEU A 179 26.90 3.74 10.56
CA LEU A 179 26.02 4.32 11.58
C LEU A 179 26.52 4.04 12.99
N LYS A 180 27.38 3.04 13.16
CA LYS A 180 27.94 2.58 14.45
C LYS A 180 26.85 2.20 15.45
N THR A 181 25.86 1.44 14.99
CA THR A 181 24.71 1.00 15.78
C THR A 181 24.22 -0.38 15.36
N ALA A 182 23.60 -1.08 16.32
CA ALA A 182 22.81 -2.26 16.01
C ALA A 182 21.60 -1.89 15.16
N ILE A 183 21.21 -2.76 14.21
CA ILE A 183 20.02 -2.66 13.40
C ILE A 183 19.21 -3.96 13.51
N SER A 184 17.92 -3.88 13.18
CA SER A 184 17.04 -5.05 13.18
C SER A 184 17.33 -5.97 11.98
N ASP A 185 17.08 -7.27 12.13
CA ASP A 185 17.31 -8.27 11.07
C ASP A 185 16.56 -7.94 9.77
N LEU A 186 15.38 -7.33 9.88
CA LEU A 186 14.58 -6.93 8.73
C LEU A 186 15.02 -5.61 8.06
N GLU A 187 15.93 -4.87 8.69
CA GLU A 187 16.63 -3.73 8.08
C GLU A 187 17.90 -4.17 7.31
N VAL A 188 18.09 -5.49 7.18
CA VAL A 188 19.19 -6.10 6.43
C VAL A 188 18.68 -6.63 5.10
N GLU A 189 19.18 -6.07 4.01
CA GLU A 189 18.88 -6.52 2.64
C GLU A 189 19.97 -7.47 2.15
N ASN A 190 19.60 -8.73 1.90
CA ASN A 190 20.53 -9.67 1.27
C ASN A 190 20.57 -9.43 -0.25
N ARG A 191 21.74 -9.08 -0.78
CA ARG A 191 21.95 -8.84 -2.21
C ARG A 191 22.87 -9.90 -2.79
N GLU A 192 22.47 -10.48 -3.92
CA GLU A 192 23.33 -11.38 -4.68
C GLU A 192 24.36 -10.56 -5.48
N GLU A 193 25.64 -10.94 -5.35
CA GLU A 193 26.72 -10.31 -6.07
C GLU A 193 27.84 -11.31 -6.40
N ASN A 194 28.63 -10.97 -7.40
CA ASN A 194 29.79 -11.73 -7.76
C ASN A 194 30.92 -11.45 -6.77
N GLY A 195 31.47 -12.49 -6.21
CA GLY A 195 32.58 -12.44 -5.30
C GLY A 195 33.52 -13.62 -5.53
N PHE A 196 34.22 -14.03 -4.50
CA PHE A 196 35.21 -15.09 -4.59
C PHE A 196 35.09 -16.03 -3.37
N MET A 197 35.41 -17.30 -3.64
CA MET A 197 35.69 -18.32 -2.65
C MET A 197 37.18 -18.52 -2.55
N TYR A 198 37.74 -18.39 -1.36
CA TYR A 198 39.16 -18.52 -1.06
C TYR A 198 39.41 -19.88 -0.43
N HIS A 199 40.27 -20.70 -1.06
CA HIS A 199 40.66 -22.00 -0.54
C HIS A 199 41.95 -21.84 0.21
N VAL A 200 41.93 -22.16 1.50
CA VAL A 200 43.04 -21.90 2.43
C VAL A 200 43.47 -23.20 3.16
N ARG A 201 44.80 -23.35 3.33
CA ARG A 201 45.44 -24.48 3.97
C ARG A 201 45.75 -24.16 5.42
N TYR A 202 45.33 -25.02 6.34
CA TYR A 202 45.64 -24.95 7.75
C TYR A 202 46.66 -26.02 8.09
N PRO A 203 47.94 -25.67 8.44
CA PRO A 203 48.94 -26.66 8.75
C PRO A 203 48.60 -27.42 10.03
N PHE A 204 48.79 -28.75 10.07
CA PHE A 204 48.69 -29.51 11.29
C PHE A 204 49.82 -29.15 12.25
N VAL A 205 49.52 -29.11 13.55
CA VAL A 205 50.52 -28.94 14.59
C VAL A 205 51.46 -30.16 14.61
N ALA A 206 52.77 -29.94 14.72
CA ALA A 206 53.80 -30.99 14.73
C ALA A 206 53.60 -32.04 15.83
N GLY A 207 54.00 -33.27 15.58
CA GLY A 207 53.94 -34.37 16.56
C GLY A 207 52.58 -35.13 16.63
N GLN A 208 51.65 -34.84 15.73
CA GLN A 208 50.37 -35.55 15.63
C GLN A 208 50.35 -36.66 14.57
N GLY A 209 51.49 -36.94 13.94
CA GLY A 209 51.64 -37.93 12.84
C GLY A 209 51.11 -37.42 11.46
N LEU A 210 50.88 -36.08 11.34
CA LEU A 210 50.40 -35.38 10.18
C LEU A 210 51.35 -34.26 9.77
N ASP A 211 52.62 -34.37 10.11
CA ASP A 211 53.63 -33.35 9.86
C ASP A 211 53.74 -33.02 8.33
N GLY A 212 53.64 -31.75 8.03
CA GLY A 212 53.67 -31.28 6.60
C GLY A 212 52.36 -31.42 5.88
N GLN A 213 51.28 -31.91 6.49
CA GLN A 213 49.94 -31.99 5.93
C GLN A 213 49.11 -30.77 6.31
N PHE A 214 48.00 -30.59 5.60
CA PHE A 214 47.11 -29.42 5.76
C PHE A 214 45.67 -29.88 5.85
N MET A 215 44.87 -29.16 6.61
CA MET A 215 43.43 -29.17 6.51
C MET A 215 43.01 -28.07 5.50
N HIS A 216 42.08 -28.37 4.61
CA HIS A 216 41.65 -27.46 3.56
C HIS A 216 40.26 -26.91 3.88
N ILE A 217 40.12 -25.59 3.85
CA ILE A 217 38.82 -24.91 3.97
C ILE A 217 38.53 -24.00 2.77
N ALA A 218 37.29 -23.67 2.59
CA ALA A 218 36.85 -22.67 1.60
C ALA A 218 36.04 -21.59 2.33
N THR A 219 36.36 -20.32 2.11
CA THR A 219 35.67 -19.19 2.77
C THR A 219 35.45 -18.03 1.82
N THR A 220 34.35 -17.32 2.01
CA THR A 220 34.08 -16.03 1.34
C THR A 220 34.59 -14.84 2.16
N ARG A 221 35.05 -15.08 3.40
CA ARG A 221 35.47 -14.05 4.38
C ARG A 221 36.88 -14.30 4.93
N PRO A 222 37.95 -14.21 4.09
CA PRO A 222 39.30 -14.47 4.54
C PRO A 222 39.77 -13.51 5.64
N GLU A 223 39.23 -12.32 5.78
CA GLU A 223 39.56 -11.35 6.82
C GLU A 223 39.22 -11.82 8.22
N THR A 224 38.31 -12.80 8.37
CA THR A 224 37.93 -13.32 9.70
C THR A 224 38.73 -14.53 10.16
N ILE A 225 39.57 -15.12 9.30
CA ILE A 225 40.39 -16.30 9.59
C ILE A 225 41.23 -16.10 10.89
N LEU A 226 41.71 -14.89 11.11
CA LEU A 226 42.56 -14.54 12.26
C LEU A 226 41.88 -14.78 13.63
N ALA A 227 40.56 -14.94 13.67
CA ALA A 227 39.76 -15.18 14.86
C ALA A 227 39.12 -16.57 14.92
N ASP A 228 39.50 -17.49 14.07
CA ASP A 228 38.94 -18.83 14.06
C ASP A 228 39.17 -19.53 15.41
N GLY A 229 38.10 -20.18 15.92
CA GLY A 229 38.11 -20.92 17.18
C GLY A 229 38.18 -22.44 16.96
N ALA A 230 37.75 -22.93 15.80
CA ALA A 230 37.86 -24.34 15.41
C ALA A 230 37.70 -24.50 13.89
N LEU A 231 38.07 -25.69 13.40
CA LEU A 231 37.58 -26.21 12.13
C LEU A 231 36.51 -27.27 12.41
N ALA A 232 35.35 -27.17 11.81
CA ALA A 232 34.27 -28.12 12.00
C ALA A 232 34.11 -29.04 10.79
N VAL A 233 33.81 -30.31 11.04
CA VAL A 233 33.49 -31.33 10.05
C VAL A 233 32.21 -32.05 10.45
N HIS A 234 31.49 -32.61 9.52
CA HIS A 234 30.30 -33.38 9.86
C HIS A 234 30.67 -34.70 10.57
N PRO A 235 29.99 -35.09 11.67
CA PRO A 235 30.36 -36.29 12.46
C PRO A 235 30.33 -37.61 11.67
N ASN A 236 29.54 -37.64 10.59
CA ASN A 236 29.42 -38.81 9.69
C ASN A 236 30.32 -38.74 8.47
N ASP A 237 31.19 -37.71 8.36
CA ASP A 237 32.10 -37.62 7.23
C ASP A 237 33.35 -38.48 7.46
N GLU A 238 33.39 -39.62 6.79
CA GLU A 238 34.50 -40.56 6.92
C GLU A 238 35.86 -39.99 6.48
N ARG A 239 35.87 -38.97 5.62
CA ARG A 239 37.12 -38.31 5.16
C ARG A 239 37.88 -37.69 6.32
N TYR A 240 37.16 -37.17 7.34
CA TYR A 240 37.71 -36.37 8.39
C TYR A 240 37.60 -37.00 9.80
N ARG A 241 36.85 -38.10 9.95
CA ARG A 241 36.57 -38.73 11.24
C ARG A 241 37.87 -39.01 12.05
N HIS A 242 38.94 -39.44 11.35
CA HIS A 242 40.25 -39.74 11.99
C HIS A 242 41.03 -38.47 12.40
N LEU A 243 40.59 -37.30 11.97
CA LEU A 243 41.21 -36.01 12.28
C LEU A 243 40.54 -35.30 13.49
N LEU A 244 39.42 -35.81 13.99
CA LEU A 244 38.74 -35.20 15.15
C LEU A 244 39.66 -35.09 16.35
N GLY A 245 39.65 -33.91 16.99
CA GLY A 245 40.52 -33.58 18.12
C GLY A 245 41.96 -33.26 17.77
N LYS A 246 42.38 -33.37 16.49
CA LYS A 246 43.69 -32.89 16.06
C LYS A 246 43.70 -31.37 16.01
N MET A 247 44.90 -30.80 16.16
CA MET A 247 45.14 -29.36 16.23
C MET A 247 45.76 -28.88 14.92
N VAL A 248 45.29 -27.73 14.45
CA VAL A 248 45.84 -27.01 13.30
C VAL A 248 46.28 -25.60 13.68
N HIS A 249 47.25 -25.06 12.97
CA HIS A 249 47.67 -23.67 13.11
C HIS A 249 46.67 -22.76 12.39
N VAL A 250 46.25 -21.70 13.03
CA VAL A 250 45.47 -20.63 12.37
C VAL A 250 46.42 -19.82 11.48
N PRO A 251 46.22 -19.76 10.17
CA PRO A 251 47.07 -19.04 9.24
C PRO A 251 47.40 -17.61 9.70
N LEU A 252 48.63 -17.16 9.50
CA LEU A 252 49.10 -15.80 9.81
C LEU A 252 49.04 -15.41 11.31
N THR A 253 48.86 -16.40 12.18
CA THR A 253 48.87 -16.22 13.65
C THR A 253 49.74 -17.25 14.33
N GLU A 254 49.99 -17.10 15.65
CA GLU A 254 50.64 -18.10 16.50
C GLU A 254 49.63 -19.08 17.16
N ARG A 255 48.34 -18.91 16.88
CA ARG A 255 47.25 -19.68 17.51
C ARG A 255 47.11 -21.05 16.91
N THR A 256 46.67 -22.00 17.75
CA THR A 256 46.24 -23.32 17.31
C THR A 256 44.79 -23.59 17.71
N ILE A 257 44.06 -24.31 16.86
CA ILE A 257 42.64 -24.60 17.07
C ILE A 257 42.35 -26.09 16.78
N PRO A 258 41.34 -26.68 17.47
CA PRO A 258 40.96 -28.05 17.24
C PRO A 258 40.09 -28.26 15.98
N ILE A 259 40.11 -29.50 15.48
CA ILE A 259 39.10 -30.02 14.55
C ILE A 259 37.98 -30.64 15.39
N ILE A 260 36.73 -30.15 15.20
CA ILE A 260 35.56 -30.61 15.94
C ILE A 260 34.53 -31.25 15.01
N ALA A 261 33.59 -32.01 15.61
CA ALA A 261 32.43 -32.54 14.89
C ALA A 261 31.19 -31.70 15.21
N ASP A 262 30.48 -31.26 14.19
CA ASP A 262 29.20 -30.59 14.36
C ASP A 262 28.27 -30.88 13.17
N ASP A 263 27.00 -31.20 13.45
CA ASP A 263 25.98 -31.52 12.43
C ASP A 263 25.61 -30.33 11.53
N TYR A 264 26.04 -29.13 11.91
CA TYR A 264 25.91 -27.91 11.11
C TYR A 264 26.60 -27.97 9.73
N VAL A 265 27.69 -28.81 9.64
CA VAL A 265 28.52 -28.85 8.45
C VAL A 265 27.86 -29.69 7.34
N GLU A 266 27.73 -29.13 6.15
CA GLU A 266 27.30 -29.84 4.96
C GLU A 266 28.50 -30.58 4.31
N MET A 267 28.43 -31.92 4.25
CA MET A 267 29.52 -32.75 3.75
C MET A 267 29.89 -32.50 2.28
N ASP A 268 28.95 -32.08 1.47
CA ASP A 268 29.09 -31.92 0.02
C ASP A 268 29.33 -30.46 -0.39
N PHE A 269 29.35 -29.53 0.58
CA PHE A 269 29.59 -28.12 0.30
C PHE A 269 31.07 -27.75 0.52
N GLY A 270 31.69 -27.10 -0.49
CA GLY A 270 33.08 -26.69 -0.45
C GLY A 270 34.03 -27.88 -0.24
N THR A 271 34.82 -27.88 0.84
CA THR A 271 35.71 -28.97 1.21
C THR A 271 35.07 -29.99 2.15
N GLY A 272 33.84 -29.70 2.67
CA GLY A 272 33.23 -30.43 3.78
C GLY A 272 33.87 -30.12 5.16
N CYS A 273 34.78 -29.14 5.21
CA CYS A 273 35.35 -28.58 6.41
C CYS A 273 35.11 -27.07 6.44
N VAL A 274 34.56 -26.59 7.55
CA VAL A 274 34.15 -25.20 7.71
C VAL A 274 34.96 -24.58 8.87
N LYS A 275 35.54 -23.41 8.67
CA LYS A 275 36.11 -22.62 9.74
C LYS A 275 35.00 -22.07 10.64
N ILE A 276 35.20 -22.06 11.93
CA ILE A 276 34.25 -21.53 12.89
C ILE A 276 34.80 -20.26 13.52
N THR A 277 34.15 -19.13 13.25
CA THR A 277 34.57 -17.80 13.76
C THR A 277 33.41 -17.19 14.54
N PRO A 278 33.19 -17.52 15.81
CA PRO A 278 31.99 -17.21 16.57
C PRO A 278 31.63 -15.73 16.68
N ALA A 279 32.61 -14.81 16.57
CA ALA A 279 32.32 -13.36 16.63
C ALA A 279 31.89 -12.73 15.33
N HIS A 280 31.94 -13.46 14.18
CA HIS A 280 31.79 -12.88 12.85
C HIS A 280 30.77 -13.60 11.96
N ASP A 281 30.07 -14.60 12.50
CA ASP A 281 28.96 -15.30 11.82
C ASP A 281 27.94 -15.83 12.85
N PHE A 282 26.65 -15.69 12.58
CA PHE A 282 25.59 -16.12 13.52
C PHE A 282 25.55 -17.64 13.71
N ASN A 283 25.78 -18.41 12.65
CA ASN A 283 25.80 -19.86 12.74
C ASN A 283 27.05 -20.34 13.49
N ASP A 284 28.20 -19.74 13.19
CA ASP A 284 29.45 -20.03 13.90
C ASP A 284 29.35 -19.66 15.39
N TYR A 285 28.59 -18.60 15.73
CA TYR A 285 28.31 -18.23 17.12
C TYR A 285 27.54 -19.34 17.85
N ALA A 286 26.52 -19.90 17.19
CA ALA A 286 25.72 -20.99 17.75
C ALA A 286 26.58 -22.27 17.94
N VAL A 287 27.47 -22.60 16.98
CA VAL A 287 28.46 -23.67 17.10
C VAL A 287 29.39 -23.36 18.26
N GLY A 288 29.91 -22.13 18.34
CA GLY A 288 30.83 -21.70 19.43
C GLY A 288 30.19 -21.85 20.80
N GLN A 289 28.92 -21.55 20.98
CA GLN A 289 28.19 -21.76 22.23
C GLN A 289 28.04 -23.24 22.59
N ARG A 290 27.70 -24.11 21.61
CA ARG A 290 27.55 -25.55 21.83
C ARG A 290 28.89 -26.18 22.28
N HIS A 291 29.99 -25.70 21.75
CA HIS A 291 31.32 -26.20 22.02
C HIS A 291 32.13 -25.37 23.07
N THR A 292 31.49 -24.38 23.70
CA THR A 292 32.11 -23.50 24.72
C THR A 292 33.43 -22.88 24.22
N MET A 293 33.40 -22.34 23.01
CA MET A 293 34.58 -21.74 22.35
C MET A 293 34.84 -20.32 22.84
N GLU A 294 36.10 -19.92 22.76
CA GLU A 294 36.50 -18.51 22.89
C GLU A 294 35.94 -17.70 21.73
N VAL A 295 35.37 -16.54 22.04
CA VAL A 295 34.75 -15.64 21.03
C VAL A 295 35.68 -14.43 20.84
N ILE A 296 36.40 -14.39 19.73
CA ILE A 296 37.38 -13.33 19.44
C ILE A 296 36.79 -12.38 18.39
N ASN A 297 36.46 -11.16 18.82
CA ASN A 297 36.04 -10.10 17.90
C ASN A 297 37.26 -9.38 17.32
N LEU A 298 37.39 -9.34 15.99
CA LEU A 298 38.53 -8.70 15.29
C LEU A 298 38.26 -7.23 14.88
N MET A 299 37.07 -6.73 15.05
CA MET A 299 36.70 -5.44 14.45
C MET A 299 36.30 -4.43 15.53
N ASN A 300 36.62 -3.18 15.26
CA ASN A 300 36.07 -2.01 15.93
C ASN A 300 34.65 -1.70 15.45
N PRO A 301 33.88 -0.81 16.12
CA PRO A 301 32.54 -0.42 15.69
C PRO A 301 32.44 0.16 14.27
N ASP A 302 33.54 0.63 13.69
CA ASP A 302 33.63 1.14 12.31
C ASP A 302 34.17 0.09 11.31
N ALA A 303 34.24 -1.17 11.75
CA ALA A 303 34.78 -2.30 10.99
C ALA A 303 36.25 -2.15 10.59
N THR A 304 37.02 -1.32 11.26
CA THR A 304 38.50 -1.40 11.23
C THR A 304 38.96 -2.55 12.11
N MET A 305 40.11 -3.17 11.77
CA MET A 305 40.68 -4.26 12.56
C MET A 305 41.14 -3.73 13.91
N ASN A 306 40.75 -4.41 15.01
CA ASN A 306 41.05 -3.99 16.37
C ASN A 306 42.37 -4.60 16.91
N ASP A 307 42.64 -4.42 18.22
CA ASP A 307 43.86 -4.90 18.87
C ASP A 307 43.98 -6.44 19.01
N ASN A 308 42.87 -7.18 18.81
CA ASN A 308 42.91 -8.65 18.76
C ASN A 308 43.50 -9.18 17.44
N ALA A 309 43.53 -8.34 16.39
CA ALA A 309 44.20 -8.69 15.15
C ALA A 309 45.74 -8.63 15.31
N PRO A 310 46.51 -9.45 14.59
CA PRO A 310 47.96 -9.30 14.51
C PRO A 310 48.39 -7.88 14.12
N ALA A 311 49.52 -7.41 14.63
CA ALA A 311 49.95 -6.00 14.47
C ALA A 311 49.99 -5.52 13.00
N ALA A 312 50.23 -6.40 12.06
CA ALA A 312 50.30 -6.09 10.62
C ALA A 312 48.94 -5.64 10.03
N TYR A 313 47.83 -5.92 10.71
CA TYR A 313 46.45 -5.67 10.22
C TYR A 313 45.70 -4.65 11.05
N ARG A 314 46.18 -4.32 12.27
CA ARG A 314 45.51 -3.36 13.18
C ARG A 314 45.24 -2.01 12.54
N GLY A 315 44.04 -1.47 12.75
CA GLY A 315 43.63 -0.18 12.24
C GLY A 315 43.29 -0.16 10.74
N LEU A 316 43.51 -1.25 10.00
CA LEU A 316 43.11 -1.34 8.59
C LEU A 316 41.59 -1.49 8.48
N ASP A 317 40.98 -0.83 7.49
CA ASP A 317 39.62 -1.14 7.08
C ASP A 317 39.47 -2.61 6.69
N ARG A 318 38.34 -3.24 7.00
CA ARG A 318 38.08 -4.67 6.75
C ARG A 318 38.39 -5.13 5.33
N TRP A 319 38.13 -4.28 4.32
CA TRP A 319 38.38 -4.60 2.91
C TRP A 319 39.86 -4.53 2.57
N VAL A 320 40.57 -3.52 3.07
CA VAL A 320 42.02 -3.40 2.95
C VAL A 320 42.73 -4.56 3.68
N ALA A 321 42.24 -4.90 4.88
CA ALA A 321 42.72 -6.05 5.63
C ALA A 321 42.50 -7.35 4.86
N ARG A 322 41.36 -7.56 4.21
CA ARG A 322 41.06 -8.73 3.37
C ARG A 322 42.10 -8.88 2.26
N GLU A 323 42.32 -7.82 1.48
CA GLU A 323 43.29 -7.85 0.38
C GLU A 323 44.70 -8.20 0.87
N LYS A 324 45.10 -7.58 1.98
CA LYS A 324 46.42 -7.85 2.56
C LYS A 324 46.51 -9.27 3.10
N ILE A 325 45.51 -9.80 3.81
CA ILE A 325 45.49 -11.16 4.34
C ILE A 325 45.58 -12.17 3.20
N VAL A 326 44.86 -11.97 2.11
CA VAL A 326 44.93 -12.85 0.91
C VAL A 326 46.34 -12.85 0.31
N ALA A 327 46.98 -11.70 0.20
CA ALA A 327 48.33 -11.59 -0.33
C ALA A 327 49.36 -12.27 0.63
N ASP A 328 49.19 -12.11 1.93
CA ASP A 328 50.08 -12.73 2.92
C ASP A 328 49.87 -14.25 2.97
N LEU A 329 48.64 -14.76 2.80
CA LEU A 329 48.36 -16.19 2.68
C LEU A 329 48.99 -16.79 1.42
N ASP A 330 48.97 -16.09 0.31
CA ASP A 330 49.63 -16.52 -0.93
C ASP A 330 51.16 -16.56 -0.75
N SER A 331 51.72 -15.51 -0.18
CA SER A 331 53.16 -15.42 0.09
C SER A 331 53.65 -16.51 1.07
N ALA A 332 52.81 -16.94 2.01
CA ALA A 332 53.07 -18.03 2.93
C ALA A 332 52.84 -19.43 2.33
N GLY A 333 52.35 -19.51 1.08
CA GLY A 333 51.99 -20.77 0.44
C GLY A 333 50.77 -21.47 1.03
N LEU A 334 49.96 -20.71 1.79
CA LEU A 334 48.72 -21.19 2.44
C LEU A 334 47.45 -20.92 1.65
N LEU A 335 47.50 -20.08 0.63
CA LEU A 335 46.42 -19.90 -0.32
C LEU A 335 46.51 -20.95 -1.45
N GLU A 336 45.50 -21.78 -1.61
CA GLU A 336 45.46 -22.83 -2.62
C GLU A 336 44.93 -22.35 -3.96
N LYS A 337 43.76 -21.70 -3.93
CA LYS A 337 43.14 -21.11 -5.11
C LYS A 337 42.11 -20.03 -4.73
N ILE A 338 41.77 -19.19 -5.68
CA ILE A 338 40.66 -18.25 -5.60
C ILE A 338 39.75 -18.58 -6.78
N GLU A 339 38.48 -18.81 -6.53
CA GLU A 339 37.51 -19.08 -7.58
C GLU A 339 36.31 -18.11 -7.53
N PRO A 340 35.79 -17.69 -8.68
CA PRO A 340 34.59 -16.87 -8.72
C PRO A 340 33.43 -17.59 -8.05
N HIS A 341 32.68 -16.86 -7.21
CA HIS A 341 31.53 -17.40 -6.48
C HIS A 341 30.46 -16.33 -6.32
N THR A 342 29.21 -16.69 -6.61
CA THR A 342 28.08 -15.82 -6.31
C THR A 342 27.68 -15.97 -4.84
N LEU A 343 27.63 -14.86 -4.14
CA LEU A 343 27.34 -14.86 -2.70
C LEU A 343 26.26 -13.84 -2.37
N LYS A 344 25.53 -14.11 -1.28
CA LYS A 344 24.56 -13.17 -0.71
C LYS A 344 25.25 -12.36 0.37
N ARG A 345 25.31 -11.03 0.18
CA ARG A 345 25.83 -10.10 1.19
C ARG A 345 24.71 -9.33 1.88
N PRO A 346 24.79 -9.21 3.21
CA PRO A 346 23.84 -8.41 3.98
C PRO A 346 24.21 -6.93 3.89
N TYR A 347 23.27 -6.11 3.45
CA TYR A 347 23.38 -4.64 3.38
C TYR A 347 22.38 -3.98 4.31
N GLY A 348 22.76 -2.92 4.99
CA GLY A 348 21.83 -2.06 5.72
C GLY A 348 20.94 -1.31 4.74
N ASP A 349 19.64 -1.36 4.94
CA ASP A 349 18.66 -0.70 4.06
C ASP A 349 18.80 0.82 4.06
N ARG A 350 19.32 1.41 5.16
CA ARG A 350 19.49 2.84 5.35
C ARG A 350 20.84 3.35 4.88
N SER A 351 21.92 2.67 5.27
CA SER A 351 23.28 3.07 4.94
C SER A 351 23.71 2.60 3.56
N GLY A 352 23.18 1.47 3.09
CA GLY A 352 23.61 0.81 1.86
C GLY A 352 25.00 0.18 1.93
N VAL A 353 25.54 -0.04 3.15
CA VAL A 353 26.83 -0.69 3.36
C VAL A 353 26.64 -2.13 3.84
N VAL A 354 27.69 -2.95 3.66
CA VAL A 354 27.70 -4.32 4.15
C VAL A 354 27.70 -4.33 5.67
N ILE A 355 26.73 -5.01 6.26
CA ILE A 355 26.54 -5.18 7.70
C ILE A 355 27.51 -6.24 8.24
N GLU A 356 27.94 -6.06 9.48
CA GLU A 356 28.78 -7.03 10.19
C GLU A 356 28.01 -7.68 11.34
N PRO A 357 28.07 -9.01 11.49
CA PRO A 357 27.79 -9.65 12.78
C PRO A 357 28.79 -9.12 13.79
N TYR A 358 28.31 -8.50 14.87
CA TYR A 358 29.13 -7.81 15.84
C TYR A 358 28.77 -8.19 17.27
N LEU A 359 29.75 -8.64 18.03
CA LEU A 359 29.56 -9.03 19.41
C LEU A 359 29.65 -7.80 20.33
N THR A 360 28.51 -7.46 20.95
CA THR A 360 28.43 -6.29 21.82
C THR A 360 27.36 -6.48 22.90
N ASP A 361 27.53 -5.74 24.00
CA ASP A 361 26.50 -5.66 25.05
C ASP A 361 25.30 -4.83 24.55
N GLN A 362 24.14 -5.45 24.59
CA GLN A 362 22.87 -4.81 24.15
C GLN A 362 21.76 -5.13 25.16
N TRP A 363 20.67 -4.37 25.11
CA TRP A 363 19.44 -4.65 25.82
C TRP A 363 18.51 -5.49 24.95
N PHE A 364 17.91 -6.52 25.56
CA PHE A 364 17.01 -7.45 24.86
C PHE A 364 15.70 -7.63 25.62
N VAL A 365 14.61 -7.80 24.88
CA VAL A 365 13.39 -8.40 25.39
C VAL A 365 13.48 -9.91 25.21
N ASP A 366 13.32 -10.64 26.29
CA ASP A 366 13.30 -12.11 26.32
C ASP A 366 11.98 -12.62 25.73
N LEU A 367 12.03 -13.23 24.56
CA LEU A 367 10.90 -13.81 23.86
C LEU A 367 10.99 -15.34 23.73
N THR A 368 12.17 -15.90 24.01
CA THR A 368 12.52 -17.30 23.72
C THR A 368 12.59 -18.20 24.95
N SER A 369 12.91 -17.67 26.13
CA SER A 369 12.92 -18.46 27.36
C SER A 369 11.52 -18.97 27.73
N ALA A 370 11.42 -19.94 28.61
CA ALA A 370 10.14 -20.45 29.10
C ALA A 370 9.25 -19.32 29.64
N LYS A 371 9.85 -18.35 30.34
CA LYS A 371 9.18 -17.17 30.88
C LYS A 371 8.75 -16.19 29.80
N GLY A 372 9.64 -15.89 28.85
CA GLY A 372 9.33 -15.03 27.68
C GLY A 372 8.22 -15.61 26.83
N GLN A 373 8.27 -16.92 26.59
CA GLN A 373 7.22 -17.64 25.87
C GLN A 373 5.88 -17.56 26.61
N GLU A 374 5.85 -17.80 27.92
CA GLU A 374 4.62 -17.78 28.70
C GLU A 374 3.98 -16.39 28.79
N ARG A 375 4.80 -15.36 29.02
CA ARG A 375 4.32 -14.02 29.34
C ARG A 375 4.11 -13.13 28.11
N LEU A 376 4.79 -13.38 27.00
CA LEU A 376 4.78 -12.54 25.80
C LEU A 376 4.38 -13.32 24.55
N THR A 377 5.14 -14.32 24.15
CA THR A 377 5.00 -14.91 22.80
C THR A 377 3.74 -15.76 22.65
N ARG A 378 3.47 -16.66 23.62
CA ARG A 378 2.29 -17.55 23.57
C ARG A 378 0.97 -16.80 23.65
N PRO A 379 0.76 -15.80 24.54
CA PRO A 379 -0.46 -15.00 24.54
C PRO A 379 -0.74 -14.32 23.20
N ALA A 380 0.30 -13.84 22.51
CA ALA A 380 0.19 -13.21 21.20
C ALA A 380 -0.22 -14.21 20.09
N LEU A 381 0.33 -15.43 20.12
CA LEU A 381 -0.07 -16.52 19.21
C LEU A 381 -1.52 -16.94 19.47
N ASP A 382 -1.88 -17.14 20.73
CA ASP A 382 -3.19 -17.65 21.11
C ASP A 382 -4.31 -16.66 20.81
N ALA A 383 -4.05 -15.35 20.92
CA ALA A 383 -5.04 -14.32 20.58
C ALA A 383 -5.51 -14.35 19.12
N VAL A 384 -4.66 -14.81 18.20
CA VAL A 384 -5.04 -15.02 16.79
C VAL A 384 -5.65 -16.42 16.60
N ARG A 385 -5.12 -17.45 17.25
CA ARG A 385 -5.65 -18.82 17.14
C ARG A 385 -7.07 -18.94 17.68
N ASP A 386 -7.40 -18.26 18.77
CA ASP A 386 -8.73 -18.25 19.39
C ASP A 386 -9.71 -17.23 18.77
N GLY A 387 -9.24 -16.46 17.80
CA GLY A 387 -10.06 -15.53 17.03
C GLY A 387 -10.35 -14.19 17.71
N ARG A 388 -9.68 -13.85 18.82
CA ARG A 388 -9.76 -12.50 19.43
C ARG A 388 -9.23 -11.43 18.50
N VAL A 389 -8.25 -11.78 17.66
CA VAL A 389 -7.75 -10.95 16.58
C VAL A 389 -7.87 -11.71 15.26
N GLN A 390 -8.45 -11.08 14.24
CA GLN A 390 -8.67 -11.68 12.93
C GLN A 390 -7.95 -10.90 11.85
N PHE A 391 -7.20 -11.60 11.00
CA PHE A 391 -6.57 -11.00 9.82
C PHE A 391 -7.52 -11.01 8.61
N VAL A 392 -7.52 -9.92 7.87
CA VAL A 392 -8.25 -9.78 6.61
C VAL A 392 -7.26 -9.32 5.52
N PRO A 393 -7.02 -10.14 4.48
CA PRO A 393 -7.48 -11.52 4.31
C PRO A 393 -6.77 -12.51 5.26
N LYS A 394 -7.45 -13.59 5.57
CA LYS A 394 -7.04 -14.59 6.59
C LYS A 394 -5.67 -15.24 6.32
N ASN A 395 -5.25 -15.36 5.08
CA ASN A 395 -3.96 -15.99 4.72
C ASN A 395 -2.74 -15.34 5.41
N TRP A 396 -2.84 -14.09 5.84
CA TRP A 396 -1.74 -13.39 6.55
C TRP A 396 -1.53 -13.89 7.98
N GLU A 397 -2.48 -14.66 8.55
CA GLU A 397 -2.26 -15.38 9.81
C GLU A 397 -1.06 -16.33 9.72
N ASN A 398 -0.84 -16.98 8.55
CA ASN A 398 0.30 -17.86 8.34
C ASN A 398 1.64 -17.14 8.45
N THR A 399 1.73 -15.94 7.89
CA THR A 399 2.93 -15.10 8.00
C THR A 399 3.17 -14.67 9.44
N TYR A 400 2.11 -14.27 10.16
CA TYR A 400 2.17 -13.91 11.57
C TYR A 400 2.65 -15.08 12.43
N PHE A 401 2.08 -16.29 12.25
CA PHE A 401 2.49 -17.49 12.98
C PHE A 401 3.93 -17.90 12.69
N GLN A 402 4.32 -17.91 11.41
CA GLN A 402 5.69 -18.25 11.02
C GLN A 402 6.73 -17.37 11.72
N TRP A 403 6.48 -16.09 11.85
CA TRP A 403 7.38 -15.17 12.51
C TRP A 403 7.42 -15.38 14.02
N LEU A 404 6.28 -15.52 14.68
CA LEU A 404 6.22 -15.66 16.13
C LEU A 404 6.66 -17.04 16.63
N GLU A 405 6.42 -18.10 15.89
CA GLU A 405 6.87 -19.46 16.23
C GLU A 405 8.39 -19.61 16.12
N ASN A 406 9.06 -18.79 15.29
CA ASN A 406 10.50 -18.76 15.10
C ASN A 406 11.16 -17.48 15.69
N ILE A 407 10.46 -16.80 16.59
CA ILE A 407 10.93 -15.52 17.11
C ILE A 407 12.22 -15.66 17.89
N GLN A 408 13.10 -14.67 17.76
CA GLN A 408 14.31 -14.53 18.57
C GLN A 408 14.13 -13.41 19.60
N ASP A 409 15.01 -13.35 20.58
CA ASP A 409 15.03 -12.23 21.53
C ASP A 409 15.23 -10.90 20.79
N TRP A 410 14.47 -9.91 21.17
CA TRP A 410 14.45 -8.63 20.47
C TRP A 410 15.49 -7.67 21.03
N CYS A 411 16.53 -7.36 20.27
CA CYS A 411 17.50 -6.31 20.59
C CYS A 411 16.82 -4.93 20.51
N ILE A 412 16.70 -4.26 21.65
CA ILE A 412 15.96 -3.00 21.79
C ILE A 412 16.85 -1.77 21.99
N SER A 413 18.17 -1.91 22.07
CA SER A 413 19.09 -0.77 22.22
C SER A 413 19.71 -0.34 20.89
N ARG A 414 19.91 0.97 20.73
CA ARG A 414 20.51 1.60 19.57
C ARG A 414 21.52 2.65 20.04
N GLN A 415 22.69 2.70 19.39
CA GLN A 415 23.77 3.62 19.71
C GLN A 415 23.58 4.96 19.01
N LEU A 416 22.40 5.55 19.23
CA LEU A 416 21.95 6.82 18.68
C LEU A 416 21.80 7.85 19.80
N TRP A 417 21.62 9.11 19.42
CA TRP A 417 21.27 10.18 20.36
C TRP A 417 19.77 10.54 20.30
N TRP A 418 19.14 10.35 19.15
CA TRP A 418 17.73 10.63 18.92
C TRP A 418 16.86 9.41 19.21
N GLY A 419 16.03 9.49 20.23
CA GLY A 419 15.11 8.45 20.67
C GLY A 419 14.89 8.44 22.19
N HIS A 420 14.15 7.47 22.68
CA HIS A 420 13.92 7.24 24.10
C HIS A 420 15.20 6.68 24.74
N ARG A 421 15.86 7.49 25.55
CA ARG A 421 17.07 7.05 26.23
C ARG A 421 16.73 5.93 27.21
N VAL A 422 17.52 4.84 27.20
CA VAL A 422 17.34 3.68 28.07
C VAL A 422 17.27 4.14 29.53
N PRO A 423 16.23 3.75 30.29
CA PRO A 423 16.06 4.17 31.69
C PRO A 423 16.86 3.28 32.65
N ALA A 424 18.16 3.21 32.42
CA ALA A 424 19.11 2.44 33.22
C ALA A 424 20.33 3.29 33.61
N TRP A 425 20.89 3.01 34.78
CA TRP A 425 22.07 3.67 35.30
C TRP A 425 23.05 2.63 35.81
N TYR A 426 24.31 3.02 35.84
CA TYR A 426 25.43 2.20 36.27
C TYR A 426 26.19 2.91 37.40
N ASP A 427 26.56 2.18 38.47
CA ASP A 427 27.54 2.68 39.42
C ASP A 427 28.97 2.41 38.92
N ASP A 428 29.97 2.89 39.69
CA ASP A 428 31.37 2.69 39.38
C ASP A 428 31.81 1.23 39.39
N GLY A 429 31.07 0.35 40.06
CA GLY A 429 31.27 -1.09 40.06
C GLY A 429 30.62 -1.82 38.90
N GLY A 430 29.91 -1.11 38.00
CA GLY A 430 29.21 -1.70 36.87
C GLY A 430 27.85 -2.32 37.18
N LYS A 431 27.35 -2.16 38.43
CA LYS A 431 26.01 -2.65 38.78
C LYS A 431 24.93 -1.82 38.06
N ILE A 432 23.94 -2.52 37.55
CA ILE A 432 22.81 -1.94 36.78
C ILE A 432 21.65 -1.63 37.71
N TYR A 433 21.10 -0.44 37.55
CA TYR A 433 19.90 0.06 38.24
C TYR A 433 18.91 0.54 37.21
N VAL A 434 17.62 0.14 37.30
CA VAL A 434 16.56 0.46 36.37
C VAL A 434 15.38 1.08 37.09
N ALA A 435 14.98 2.27 36.67
CA ALA A 435 13.77 2.98 37.13
C ALA A 435 13.31 3.99 36.07
N GLU A 436 12.17 4.59 36.27
CA GLU A 436 11.60 5.55 35.30
C GLU A 436 12.45 6.85 35.20
N ASP A 437 13.02 7.28 36.32
CA ASP A 437 13.97 8.40 36.42
C ASP A 437 14.95 8.18 37.58
N GLU A 438 15.92 9.07 37.72
CA GLU A 438 16.97 8.94 38.73
C GLU A 438 16.44 9.10 40.17
N GLU A 439 15.41 9.95 40.38
CA GLU A 439 14.79 10.11 41.69
C GLU A 439 14.03 8.83 42.10
N ALA A 440 13.23 8.27 41.21
CA ALA A 440 12.55 7.00 41.42
C ALA A 440 13.58 5.85 41.68
N LEU A 441 14.71 5.86 40.97
CA LEU A 441 15.78 4.90 41.13
C LEU A 441 16.38 4.99 42.53
N ARG A 442 16.76 6.20 42.99
CA ARG A 442 17.35 6.39 44.31
C ARG A 442 16.39 5.93 45.42
N ARG A 443 15.10 6.20 45.30
CA ARG A 443 14.06 5.68 46.20
C ARG A 443 13.95 4.15 46.15
N LYS A 444 13.86 3.57 44.95
CA LYS A 444 13.69 2.12 44.75
C LYS A 444 14.83 1.30 45.36
N TYR A 445 16.06 1.75 45.15
CA TYR A 445 17.25 1.03 45.57
C TYR A 445 17.87 1.58 46.86
N GLN A 446 17.25 2.56 47.51
CA GLN A 446 17.69 3.21 48.75
C GLN A 446 19.12 3.76 48.63
N LEU A 447 19.46 4.42 47.54
CA LEU A 447 20.76 4.98 47.27
C LEU A 447 20.89 6.40 47.84
N PRO A 448 22.05 6.75 48.47
CA PRO A 448 22.29 8.10 48.93
C PRO A 448 22.52 9.07 47.74
N GLU A 449 22.30 10.37 47.98
CA GLU A 449 22.47 11.40 46.93
C GLU A 449 23.88 11.44 46.30
N ASN A 450 24.90 11.13 47.08
CA ASN A 450 26.30 11.13 46.63
C ASN A 450 26.72 9.82 45.95
N HIS A 451 25.82 8.84 45.78
CA HIS A 451 26.12 7.62 45.03
C HIS A 451 26.29 7.96 43.53
N GLY A 452 27.49 7.73 43.02
CA GLY A 452 27.81 8.01 41.62
C GLY A 452 27.01 7.11 40.69
N LEU A 453 26.27 7.76 39.77
CA LEU A 453 25.46 7.06 38.77
C LEU A 453 25.75 7.64 37.38
N ARG A 454 25.97 6.76 36.43
CA ARG A 454 26.08 7.12 35.00
C ARG A 454 24.92 6.52 34.25
N ARG A 455 24.13 7.36 33.60
CA ARG A 455 22.99 6.89 32.79
C ARG A 455 23.46 6.22 31.52
N ASP A 456 22.77 5.19 31.10
CA ASP A 456 22.99 4.53 29.81
C ASP A 456 22.93 5.54 28.63
N GLU A 457 23.84 5.41 27.67
CA GLU A 457 23.97 6.33 26.54
C GLU A 457 23.07 5.95 25.36
N ASP A 458 22.66 4.68 25.30
CA ASP A 458 21.84 4.15 24.22
C ASP A 458 20.39 4.66 24.30
N VAL A 459 19.72 4.63 23.16
CA VAL A 459 18.28 4.84 23.06
C VAL A 459 17.58 3.53 22.68
N LEU A 460 16.27 3.47 22.93
CA LEU A 460 15.46 2.32 22.55
C LEU A 460 15.17 2.32 21.04
N ASP A 461 15.04 1.14 20.49
CA ASP A 461 14.53 0.91 19.15
C ASP A 461 13.20 1.65 18.95
N THR A 462 13.05 2.33 17.83
CA THR A 462 11.82 3.03 17.42
C THR A 462 10.58 2.15 17.57
N TRP A 463 10.70 0.88 17.20
CA TRP A 463 9.61 -0.07 17.29
C TRP A 463 9.17 -0.40 18.73
N PHE A 464 10.00 -0.13 19.74
CA PHE A 464 9.59 -0.30 21.13
C PHE A 464 8.50 0.71 21.52
N SER A 465 8.66 1.98 21.18
CA SER A 465 7.64 3.00 21.39
C SER A 465 6.42 2.82 20.47
N SER A 466 6.65 2.43 19.21
CA SER A 466 5.59 2.17 18.24
C SER A 466 4.72 0.97 18.64
N ALA A 467 5.27 0.01 19.38
CA ALA A 467 4.51 -1.11 19.93
C ALA A 467 3.47 -0.71 21.00
N LEU A 468 3.62 0.47 21.59
CA LEU A 468 2.69 1.00 22.59
C LEU A 468 1.59 1.87 21.98
N TRP A 469 1.63 2.11 20.68
CA TRP A 469 0.82 3.11 19.99
C TRP A 469 -0.67 3.00 20.27
N CYS A 470 -1.22 1.79 20.25
CA CYS A 470 -2.66 1.57 20.42
C CYS A 470 -3.21 1.95 21.80
N PHE A 471 -2.43 1.81 22.86
CA PHE A 471 -2.89 2.08 24.22
C PHE A 471 -2.24 3.31 24.85
N ALA A 472 -0.98 3.61 24.54
CA ALA A 472 -0.33 4.79 25.10
C ALA A 472 -0.89 6.10 24.52
N THR A 473 -1.30 6.11 23.24
CA THR A 473 -1.99 7.27 22.64
C THR A 473 -3.35 7.55 23.28
N GLN A 474 -3.96 6.54 23.91
CA GLN A 474 -5.23 6.65 24.63
C GLN A 474 -5.05 6.98 26.12
N GLY A 475 -3.81 7.23 26.57
CA GLY A 475 -3.50 7.75 27.91
C GLY A 475 -2.87 6.75 28.88
N TRP A 476 -2.69 5.47 28.49
CA TRP A 476 -1.98 4.51 29.36
C TRP A 476 -0.58 5.08 29.75
N PRO A 477 -0.14 4.93 31.00
CA PRO A 477 -0.63 4.06 32.07
C PRO A 477 -1.78 4.61 32.95
N ALA A 478 -2.30 5.80 32.63
CA ALA A 478 -3.46 6.31 33.34
C ALA A 478 -4.75 5.61 32.88
N ASP A 479 -5.70 5.48 33.80
CA ASP A 479 -7.05 4.97 33.49
C ASP A 479 -7.91 6.10 32.91
N SER A 480 -7.72 6.39 31.60
CA SER A 480 -8.45 7.46 30.91
C SER A 480 -9.80 6.98 30.36
N GLU A 481 -10.72 7.93 30.12
CA GLU A 481 -11.99 7.63 29.44
C GLU A 481 -11.74 7.11 28.01
N GLU A 482 -10.78 7.67 27.32
CA GLU A 482 -10.41 7.28 25.96
C GLU A 482 -9.93 5.85 25.89
N LEU A 483 -9.07 5.44 26.83
CA LEU A 483 -8.60 4.06 26.91
C LEU A 483 -9.75 3.08 27.11
N ARG A 484 -10.70 3.42 27.97
CA ARG A 484 -11.89 2.58 28.22
C ARG A 484 -12.83 2.50 27.01
N LEU A 485 -12.93 3.59 26.21
CA LEU A 485 -13.85 3.66 25.08
C LEU A 485 -13.27 3.08 23.79
N PHE A 486 -12.00 3.40 23.47
CA PHE A 486 -11.41 3.16 22.16
C PHE A 486 -10.32 2.08 22.13
N TYR A 487 -10.05 1.45 23.26
CA TYR A 487 -9.14 0.32 23.33
C TYR A 487 -9.90 -0.95 23.77
N PRO A 488 -9.73 -2.08 23.07
CA PRO A 488 -8.94 -2.27 21.83
C PRO A 488 -9.52 -1.50 20.65
N SER A 489 -8.65 -1.07 19.72
CA SER A 489 -9.10 -0.42 18.49
C SER A 489 -9.89 -1.40 17.61
N SER A 490 -10.76 -0.87 16.73
CA SER A 490 -11.67 -1.69 15.94
C SER A 490 -10.94 -2.46 14.85
N VAL A 491 -10.10 -1.77 14.10
CA VAL A 491 -9.28 -2.36 13.05
C VAL A 491 -7.93 -1.65 12.98
N LEU A 492 -6.88 -2.44 12.74
CA LEU A 492 -5.58 -1.95 12.32
C LEU A 492 -5.48 -2.10 10.81
N VAL A 493 -5.15 -1.02 10.10
CA VAL A 493 -4.89 -1.03 8.66
C VAL A 493 -3.38 -0.93 8.44
N THR A 494 -2.78 -1.89 7.76
CA THR A 494 -1.32 -1.98 7.62
C THR A 494 -0.89 -2.64 6.32
N GLY A 495 0.32 -2.32 5.86
CA GLY A 495 0.99 -3.10 4.83
C GLY A 495 1.48 -4.45 5.36
N PHE A 496 1.63 -5.42 4.48
CA PHE A 496 2.13 -6.74 4.87
C PHE A 496 3.60 -6.72 5.33
N ASP A 497 4.37 -5.74 4.89
CA ASP A 497 5.80 -5.60 5.17
C ASP A 497 6.12 -5.20 6.62
N ILE A 498 5.13 -4.73 7.39
CA ILE A 498 5.29 -4.39 8.81
C ILE A 498 4.45 -5.27 9.75
N ILE A 499 3.96 -6.42 9.31
CA ILE A 499 3.24 -7.37 10.18
C ILE A 499 4.12 -7.75 11.38
N PHE A 500 5.37 -8.12 11.15
CA PHE A 500 6.29 -8.48 12.22
C PHE A 500 6.73 -7.27 13.06
N PHE A 501 7.16 -6.20 12.39
CA PHE A 501 7.71 -5.04 13.08
C PHE A 501 6.70 -4.31 13.95
N TRP A 502 5.46 -4.22 13.51
CA TRP A 502 4.45 -3.41 14.16
C TRP A 502 3.31 -4.24 14.74
N VAL A 503 2.63 -5.06 13.93
CA VAL A 503 1.48 -5.85 14.39
C VAL A 503 1.88 -6.81 15.51
N ALA A 504 2.89 -7.66 15.28
CA ALA A 504 3.34 -8.65 16.26
C ALA A 504 3.84 -7.98 17.54
N ARG A 505 4.62 -6.90 17.44
CA ARG A 505 5.14 -6.17 18.61
C ARG A 505 4.06 -5.46 19.40
N MET A 506 3.04 -4.87 18.73
CA MET A 506 1.86 -4.36 19.43
C MET A 506 1.11 -5.47 20.17
N MET A 507 0.95 -6.64 19.57
CA MET A 507 0.32 -7.81 20.22
C MET A 507 1.09 -8.21 21.50
N LEU A 508 2.41 -8.36 21.42
CA LEU A 508 3.26 -8.72 22.55
C LEU A 508 3.13 -7.72 23.71
N MET A 509 3.30 -6.42 23.40
CA MET A 509 3.34 -5.39 24.43
C MET A 509 1.97 -5.04 25.00
N SER A 510 0.93 -5.06 24.18
CA SER A 510 -0.45 -4.78 24.62
C SER A 510 -0.98 -5.86 25.58
N LEU A 511 -0.85 -7.12 25.20
CA LEU A 511 -1.27 -8.24 26.03
C LEU A 511 -0.53 -8.27 27.37
N TYR A 512 0.76 -7.94 27.38
CA TYR A 512 1.55 -7.84 28.60
C TYR A 512 1.12 -6.65 29.47
N ALA A 513 1.00 -5.45 28.87
CA ALA A 513 0.79 -4.22 29.61
C ALA A 513 -0.65 -4.05 30.11
N THR A 514 -1.65 -4.52 29.34
CA THR A 514 -3.08 -4.29 29.59
C THR A 514 -3.89 -5.56 29.83
N GLY A 515 -3.36 -6.74 29.46
CA GLY A 515 -4.09 -8.00 29.46
C GLY A 515 -5.09 -8.15 28.31
N GLU A 516 -5.18 -7.16 27.40
CA GLU A 516 -6.15 -7.12 26.30
C GLU A 516 -5.43 -7.01 24.94
N VAL A 517 -6.07 -7.48 23.88
CA VAL A 517 -5.57 -7.34 22.50
C VAL A 517 -5.55 -5.88 22.08
N PRO A 518 -4.62 -5.44 21.22
CA PRO A 518 -4.53 -4.04 20.80
C PRO A 518 -5.63 -3.63 19.82
N PHE A 519 -6.15 -4.57 19.03
CA PHE A 519 -7.15 -4.38 17.98
C PHE A 519 -7.92 -5.68 17.76
N LYS A 520 -9.14 -5.56 17.21
CA LYS A 520 -10.02 -6.71 16.95
C LYS A 520 -9.74 -7.34 15.58
N GLN A 521 -9.41 -6.52 14.59
CA GLN A 521 -9.11 -6.95 13.23
C GLN A 521 -7.83 -6.31 12.71
N VAL A 522 -7.15 -6.99 11.79
CA VAL A 522 -5.98 -6.49 11.05
C VAL A 522 -6.29 -6.60 9.57
N TYR A 523 -6.58 -5.46 8.95
CA TYR A 523 -6.70 -5.38 7.50
C TYR A 523 -5.32 -5.16 6.88
N VAL A 524 -4.87 -6.14 6.09
CA VAL A 524 -3.56 -6.13 5.46
C VAL A 524 -3.70 -5.80 3.97
N HIS A 525 -3.16 -4.66 3.58
CA HIS A 525 -3.16 -4.23 2.18
C HIS A 525 -1.82 -4.51 1.49
N GLY A 526 -1.84 -4.52 0.15
CA GLY A 526 -0.64 -4.58 -0.68
C GLY A 526 0.12 -3.24 -0.74
N LEU A 527 1.30 -3.25 -1.32
CA LEU A 527 2.12 -2.06 -1.49
C LEU A 527 1.78 -1.34 -2.80
N VAL A 528 1.88 -0.01 -2.80
CA VAL A 528 1.76 0.79 -4.01
C VAL A 528 3.07 0.73 -4.80
N ARG A 529 2.97 0.31 -6.05
CA ARG A 529 4.06 0.18 -7.02
C ARG A 529 3.91 1.20 -8.14
N ASP A 530 5.01 1.51 -8.80
CA ASP A 530 4.99 2.35 -10.00
C ASP A 530 4.35 1.65 -11.21
N SER A 531 4.24 2.35 -12.32
CA SER A 531 3.65 1.85 -13.57
C SER A 531 4.36 0.61 -14.16
N GLU A 532 5.61 0.36 -13.78
CA GLU A 532 6.38 -0.82 -14.16
C GLU A 532 6.30 -1.96 -13.14
N GLY A 533 5.49 -1.80 -12.08
CA GLY A 533 5.31 -2.77 -11.01
C GLY A 533 6.47 -2.80 -10.01
N GLN A 534 7.36 -1.79 -9.99
CA GLN A 534 8.46 -1.72 -9.06
C GLN A 534 8.07 -1.01 -7.76
N LYS A 535 8.68 -1.44 -6.63
CA LYS A 535 8.52 -0.74 -5.34
C LYS A 535 9.03 0.69 -5.47
N MET A 536 8.21 1.66 -5.06
CA MET A 536 8.60 3.06 -5.01
C MET A 536 9.61 3.29 -3.88
N SER A 537 10.74 3.92 -4.20
CA SER A 537 11.75 4.31 -3.22
C SER A 537 12.53 5.55 -3.66
N LYS A 538 12.99 6.36 -2.69
CA LYS A 538 13.83 7.52 -2.96
C LYS A 538 15.14 7.14 -3.68
N SER A 539 15.70 5.97 -3.38
CA SER A 539 16.93 5.49 -4.01
C SER A 539 16.78 5.15 -5.50
N LYS A 540 15.56 4.79 -5.93
CA LYS A 540 15.22 4.54 -7.34
C LYS A 540 14.74 5.81 -8.06
N GLY A 541 14.40 6.86 -7.32
CA GLY A 541 13.88 8.12 -7.86
C GLY A 541 12.48 7.99 -8.50
N ASN A 542 11.71 6.95 -8.15
CA ASN A 542 10.36 6.69 -8.67
C ASN A 542 9.24 7.03 -7.66
N VAL A 543 9.55 7.72 -6.58
CA VAL A 543 8.55 8.19 -5.61
C VAL A 543 7.78 9.36 -6.19
N LEU A 544 6.45 9.33 -5.99
CA LEU A 544 5.54 10.43 -6.31
C LEU A 544 4.96 11.01 -5.01
N ASP A 545 4.93 12.34 -4.92
CA ASP A 545 4.22 13.06 -3.87
C ASP A 545 2.73 13.07 -4.22
N PRO A 546 1.82 12.67 -3.32
CA PRO A 546 0.38 12.76 -3.56
C PRO A 546 -0.10 14.14 -3.96
N LEU A 547 0.53 15.20 -3.43
CA LEU A 547 0.16 16.58 -3.78
C LEU A 547 0.49 16.93 -5.23
N ASP A 548 1.55 16.36 -5.80
CA ASP A 548 1.87 16.54 -7.22
C ASP A 548 0.80 15.93 -8.13
N ILE A 549 0.12 14.90 -7.66
CA ILE A 549 -1.03 14.28 -8.35
C ILE A 549 -2.29 15.13 -8.18
N ILE A 550 -2.54 15.62 -6.97
CA ILE A 550 -3.74 16.39 -6.62
C ILE A 550 -3.73 17.77 -7.31
N ASP A 551 -2.64 18.52 -7.15
CA ASP A 551 -2.52 19.92 -7.55
C ASP A 551 -1.86 20.11 -8.93
N GLY A 552 -1.20 19.04 -9.42
CA GLY A 552 -0.36 19.08 -10.60
C GLY A 552 1.04 19.60 -10.29
N VAL A 553 1.98 19.27 -11.15
CA VAL A 553 3.37 19.72 -11.06
C VAL A 553 4.00 19.85 -12.45
N ASP A 554 4.75 20.91 -12.68
CA ASP A 554 5.54 21.06 -13.90
C ASP A 554 6.73 20.09 -13.94
N LEU A 555 7.24 19.83 -15.14
CA LEU A 555 8.30 18.85 -15.36
C LEU A 555 9.57 19.16 -14.57
N GLU A 556 10.03 20.40 -14.57
CA GLU A 556 11.33 20.73 -13.96
C GLU A 556 11.24 20.68 -12.43
N THR A 557 10.13 21.11 -11.84
CA THR A 557 9.85 20.95 -10.42
C THR A 557 9.80 19.47 -10.04
N LEU A 558 9.15 18.61 -10.85
CA LEU A 558 9.10 17.17 -10.63
C LEU A 558 10.50 16.55 -10.70
N VAL A 559 11.31 16.92 -11.69
CA VAL A 559 12.71 16.47 -11.81
C VAL A 559 13.51 16.87 -10.57
N GLN A 560 13.39 18.12 -10.12
CA GLN A 560 14.08 18.61 -8.94
C GLN A 560 13.67 17.83 -7.69
N LYS A 561 12.38 17.58 -7.47
CA LYS A 561 11.89 16.79 -6.32
C LYS A 561 12.45 15.35 -6.35
N ARG A 562 12.43 14.68 -7.50
CA ARG A 562 12.89 13.29 -7.65
C ARG A 562 14.42 13.14 -7.58
N THR A 563 15.18 14.21 -7.84
CA THR A 563 16.65 14.19 -7.82
C THR A 563 17.27 14.82 -6.57
N SER A 564 16.47 15.45 -5.71
CA SER A 564 16.97 16.06 -4.46
C SER A 564 17.01 15.03 -3.32
N GLY A 565 18.01 15.16 -2.45
CA GLY A 565 18.13 14.31 -1.24
C GLY A 565 18.37 12.83 -1.51
N LEU A 566 18.93 12.48 -2.68
CA LEU A 566 19.22 11.08 -3.05
C LEU A 566 20.28 10.47 -2.12
N MET A 567 20.09 9.19 -1.80
CA MET A 567 21.10 8.36 -1.11
C MET A 567 22.36 8.19 -1.97
N GLN A 568 22.19 8.19 -3.29
CA GLN A 568 23.25 8.01 -4.28
C GLN A 568 23.20 9.17 -5.29
N PRO A 569 23.85 10.31 -5.00
CA PRO A 569 23.82 11.51 -5.86
C PRO A 569 24.24 11.27 -7.31
N GLN A 570 25.09 10.27 -7.55
CA GLN A 570 25.55 9.89 -8.90
C GLN A 570 24.43 9.38 -9.82
N LYS A 571 23.28 8.97 -9.25
CA LYS A 571 22.10 8.54 -10.03
C LYS A 571 21.21 9.71 -10.48
N ALA A 572 21.45 10.92 -10.03
CA ALA A 572 20.59 12.08 -10.31
C ALA A 572 20.36 12.30 -11.82
N ALA A 573 21.39 12.22 -12.62
CA ALA A 573 21.29 12.40 -14.08
C ALA A 573 20.41 11.32 -14.75
N GLN A 574 20.54 10.08 -14.31
CA GLN A 574 19.74 8.95 -14.82
C GLN A 574 18.27 9.11 -14.42
N ILE A 575 17.99 9.47 -13.16
CA ILE A 575 16.65 9.71 -12.64
C ILE A 575 15.99 10.89 -13.37
N ALA A 576 16.72 11.98 -13.58
CA ALA A 576 16.23 13.13 -14.35
C ALA A 576 15.84 12.76 -15.79
N ALA A 577 16.65 11.97 -16.47
CA ALA A 577 16.36 11.50 -17.83
C ALA A 577 15.12 10.59 -17.86
N ALA A 578 15.01 9.65 -16.92
CA ALA A 578 13.86 8.78 -16.79
C ALA A 578 12.56 9.57 -16.49
N THR A 579 12.63 10.55 -15.58
CA THR A 579 11.49 11.42 -15.24
C THR A 579 11.00 12.21 -16.46
N ARG A 580 11.91 12.80 -17.25
CA ARG A 580 11.53 13.54 -18.47
C ARG A 580 10.93 12.64 -19.53
N LYS A 581 11.33 11.39 -19.60
CA LYS A 581 10.75 10.40 -20.52
C LYS A 581 9.34 9.98 -20.07
N GLU A 582 9.16 9.74 -18.79
CA GLU A 582 7.89 9.27 -18.20
C GLU A 582 6.83 10.38 -18.17
N PHE A 583 7.23 11.61 -17.82
CA PHE A 583 6.34 12.75 -17.64
C PHE A 583 6.75 13.96 -18.52
N PRO A 584 6.70 13.87 -19.85
CA PRO A 584 7.24 14.91 -20.73
C PRO A 584 6.61 16.30 -20.56
N ASN A 585 5.41 16.37 -20.02
CA ASN A 585 4.65 17.61 -19.75
C ASN A 585 4.39 17.86 -18.26
N GLY A 586 5.12 17.17 -17.35
CA GLY A 586 4.80 17.16 -15.94
C GLY A 586 3.54 16.34 -15.65
N ILE A 587 2.88 16.58 -14.52
CA ILE A 587 1.65 15.91 -14.10
C ILE A 587 0.53 16.95 -13.99
N GLY A 588 -0.60 16.73 -14.67
CA GLY A 588 -1.78 17.58 -14.56
C GLY A 588 -2.50 17.43 -13.22
N ALA A 589 -3.20 18.46 -12.78
CA ALA A 589 -4.03 18.40 -11.58
C ALA A 589 -5.23 17.46 -11.76
N HIS A 590 -5.44 16.56 -10.81
CA HIS A 590 -6.52 15.57 -10.84
C HIS A 590 -7.55 15.75 -9.72
N GLY A 591 -7.16 16.41 -8.61
CA GLY A 591 -7.99 16.58 -7.42
C GLY A 591 -7.94 15.37 -6.47
N THR A 592 -8.28 15.62 -5.22
CA THR A 592 -8.19 14.61 -4.16
C THR A 592 -9.21 13.50 -4.32
N ASP A 593 -10.45 13.81 -4.69
CA ASP A 593 -11.51 12.81 -4.85
C ASP A 593 -11.19 11.78 -5.94
N ALA A 594 -10.62 12.21 -7.07
CA ALA A 594 -10.19 11.30 -8.13
C ALA A 594 -9.09 10.35 -7.66
N LEU A 595 -8.11 10.85 -6.88
CA LEU A 595 -7.04 10.04 -6.32
C LEU A 595 -7.57 9.01 -5.32
N ARG A 596 -8.43 9.44 -4.39
CA ARG A 596 -9.06 8.57 -3.39
C ARG A 596 -9.89 7.46 -4.05
N PHE A 597 -10.70 7.81 -5.04
CA PHE A 597 -11.51 6.82 -5.76
C PHE A 597 -10.65 5.84 -6.56
N THR A 598 -9.55 6.31 -7.14
CA THR A 598 -8.55 5.45 -7.80
C THR A 598 -7.99 4.42 -6.83
N PHE A 599 -7.58 4.86 -5.64
CA PHE A 599 -7.06 3.98 -4.62
C PHE A 599 -8.09 2.94 -4.15
N ALA A 600 -9.33 3.37 -3.88
CA ALA A 600 -10.39 2.45 -3.51
C ALA A 600 -10.66 1.40 -4.61
N ALA A 601 -10.72 1.82 -5.87
CA ALA A 601 -10.95 0.93 -7.01
C ALA A 601 -9.79 -0.06 -7.26
N LEU A 602 -8.58 0.26 -6.82
CA LEU A 602 -7.40 -0.59 -6.93
C LEU A 602 -7.17 -1.46 -5.68
N ALA A 603 -7.85 -1.18 -4.57
CA ALA A 603 -7.65 -1.85 -3.29
C ALA A 603 -8.26 -3.26 -3.28
N THR A 604 -7.67 -4.17 -4.04
CA THR A 604 -7.96 -5.61 -3.96
C THR A 604 -7.27 -6.23 -2.75
N GLN A 605 -7.92 -7.18 -2.09
CA GLN A 605 -7.38 -7.78 -0.87
C GLN A 605 -6.02 -8.47 -1.11
N GLY A 606 -5.00 -8.04 -0.36
CA GLY A 606 -3.70 -8.71 -0.24
C GLY A 606 -2.79 -8.66 -1.46
N ARG A 607 -3.11 -7.86 -2.48
CA ARG A 607 -2.26 -7.70 -3.68
C ARG A 607 -1.64 -6.32 -3.75
N ASP A 608 -0.45 -6.26 -4.32
CA ASP A 608 0.20 -5.00 -4.64
C ASP A 608 -0.63 -4.19 -5.65
N VAL A 609 -0.62 -2.88 -5.47
CA VAL A 609 -1.38 -1.91 -6.26
C VAL A 609 -0.43 -1.24 -7.25
N VAL A 610 -0.61 -1.49 -8.54
CA VAL A 610 0.11 -0.76 -9.58
C VAL A 610 -0.64 0.55 -9.85
N PHE A 611 0.00 1.67 -9.53
CA PHE A 611 -0.56 2.99 -9.73
C PHE A 611 -0.50 3.40 -11.21
N ASP A 612 -1.65 3.78 -11.78
CA ASP A 612 -1.80 4.12 -13.19
C ASP A 612 -2.51 5.47 -13.36
N LEU A 613 -1.80 6.42 -13.96
CA LEU A 613 -2.32 7.76 -14.24
C LEU A 613 -3.49 7.77 -15.23
N GLN A 614 -3.59 6.81 -16.14
CA GLN A 614 -4.73 6.74 -17.08
C GLN A 614 -6.02 6.39 -16.34
N ARG A 615 -5.96 5.48 -15.38
CA ARG A 615 -7.10 5.17 -14.51
C ARG A 615 -7.52 6.39 -13.68
N LEU A 616 -6.53 7.09 -13.13
CA LEU A 616 -6.77 8.31 -12.37
C LEU A 616 -7.49 9.37 -13.23
N GLU A 617 -7.06 9.56 -14.46
CA GLU A 617 -7.75 10.48 -15.39
C GLU A 617 -9.20 10.02 -15.69
N GLY A 618 -9.42 8.73 -15.82
CA GLY A 618 -10.76 8.15 -15.93
C GLY A 618 -11.65 8.54 -14.74
N TYR A 619 -11.12 8.45 -13.52
CA TYR A 619 -11.90 8.82 -12.31
C TYR A 619 -12.04 10.34 -12.13
N ARG A 620 -11.09 11.15 -12.60
CA ARG A 620 -11.30 12.60 -12.72
C ARG A 620 -12.48 12.91 -13.64
N ASN A 621 -12.59 12.22 -14.77
CA ASN A 621 -13.70 12.36 -15.69
C ASN A 621 -15.01 11.86 -15.06
N PHE A 622 -14.96 10.85 -14.22
CA PHE A 622 -16.11 10.40 -13.43
C PHE A 622 -16.61 11.49 -12.47
N CYS A 623 -15.72 12.15 -11.74
CA CYS A 623 -16.08 13.30 -10.90
C CYS A 623 -16.72 14.43 -11.74
N ASN A 624 -16.16 14.75 -12.88
CA ASN A 624 -16.74 15.74 -13.81
C ASN A 624 -18.14 15.32 -14.28
N LYS A 625 -18.37 14.03 -14.51
CA LYS A 625 -19.69 13.53 -14.93
C LYS A 625 -20.73 13.67 -13.82
N LEU A 626 -20.36 13.33 -12.58
CA LEU A 626 -21.22 13.52 -11.41
C LEU A 626 -21.58 15.01 -11.21
N TRP A 627 -20.59 15.89 -11.35
CA TRP A 627 -20.78 17.34 -11.27
C TRP A 627 -21.79 17.84 -12.32
N ASN A 628 -21.61 17.42 -13.56
CA ASN A 628 -22.53 17.80 -14.65
C ASN A 628 -23.93 17.22 -14.48
N ALA A 629 -24.04 16.01 -13.93
CA ALA A 629 -25.33 15.41 -13.57
C ALA A 629 -26.06 16.25 -12.51
N ALA A 630 -25.34 16.66 -11.45
CA ALA A 630 -25.90 17.53 -10.42
C ALA A 630 -26.36 18.89 -11.00
N ARG A 631 -25.56 19.48 -11.89
CA ARG A 631 -25.96 20.72 -12.59
C ARG A 631 -27.25 20.53 -13.37
N PHE A 632 -27.36 19.45 -14.13
CA PHE A 632 -28.62 19.15 -14.86
C PHE A 632 -29.80 19.05 -13.89
N VAL A 633 -29.65 18.36 -12.77
CA VAL A 633 -30.68 18.23 -11.74
C VAL A 633 -31.10 19.60 -11.22
N PHE A 634 -30.14 20.45 -10.85
CA PHE A 634 -30.46 21.80 -10.36
C PHE A 634 -31.20 22.65 -11.40
N MET A 635 -30.75 22.63 -12.66
CA MET A 635 -31.47 23.35 -13.76
C MET A 635 -32.90 22.87 -13.94
N GLN A 636 -33.20 21.60 -13.69
CA GLN A 636 -34.55 21.05 -13.87
C GLN A 636 -35.46 21.24 -12.65
N THR A 637 -34.88 21.56 -11.50
CA THR A 637 -35.62 21.56 -10.22
C THR A 637 -35.70 22.94 -9.58
N GLU A 638 -34.83 23.88 -9.94
CA GLU A 638 -34.82 25.23 -9.33
C GLU A 638 -36.13 25.96 -9.55
N GLY A 639 -36.75 26.37 -8.41
CA GLY A 639 -38.02 27.11 -8.43
C GLY A 639 -39.23 26.32 -8.96
N GLN A 640 -39.09 25.01 -9.16
CA GLN A 640 -40.12 24.15 -9.72
C GLN A 640 -40.82 23.33 -8.61
N PRO A 641 -42.12 22.99 -8.82
CA PRO A 641 -42.86 22.14 -7.89
C PRO A 641 -42.26 20.76 -7.75
N LEU A 642 -42.19 20.26 -6.52
CA LEU A 642 -41.74 18.93 -6.14
C LEU A 642 -42.89 18.15 -5.50
N ALA A 643 -42.99 16.85 -5.80
CA ALA A 643 -43.99 15.97 -5.20
C ALA A 643 -43.29 14.72 -4.59
N ALA A 644 -43.14 14.71 -3.26
CA ALA A 644 -42.65 13.55 -2.52
C ALA A 644 -43.77 12.50 -2.43
N VAL A 645 -43.56 11.35 -3.04
CA VAL A 645 -44.45 10.18 -2.92
C VAL A 645 -43.62 8.94 -2.67
N ALA A 646 -44.21 7.90 -2.07
CA ALA A 646 -43.51 6.64 -1.86
C ALA A 646 -43.00 6.03 -3.19
N PRO A 647 -41.87 5.34 -3.24
CA PRO A 647 -41.34 4.76 -4.48
C PRO A 647 -42.35 3.91 -5.26
N ALA A 648 -43.19 3.13 -4.61
CA ALA A 648 -44.20 2.28 -5.24
C ALA A 648 -45.29 3.09 -5.96
N ALA A 649 -45.51 4.38 -5.62
CA ALA A 649 -46.50 5.26 -6.23
C ALA A 649 -45.92 6.12 -7.37
N LYS A 650 -44.65 5.91 -7.74
CA LYS A 650 -43.94 6.64 -8.77
C LYS A 650 -44.11 5.98 -10.17
N ASP A 651 -43.67 6.69 -11.20
CA ASP A 651 -43.66 6.17 -12.57
C ASP A 651 -42.62 5.06 -12.76
N THR A 652 -42.73 4.25 -13.80
CA THR A 652 -41.90 3.05 -14.03
C THR A 652 -40.40 3.34 -14.02
N ALA A 653 -39.98 4.41 -14.68
CA ALA A 653 -38.56 4.79 -14.69
C ALA A 653 -38.05 5.16 -13.29
N ASP A 654 -38.88 5.82 -12.48
CA ASP A 654 -38.55 6.16 -11.09
C ASP A 654 -38.45 4.90 -10.22
N ARG A 655 -39.45 3.99 -10.33
CA ARG A 655 -39.46 2.71 -9.57
C ARG A 655 -38.26 1.84 -9.91
N TRP A 656 -37.89 1.80 -11.20
CA TRP A 656 -36.66 1.16 -11.64
C TRP A 656 -35.42 1.75 -10.97
N LEU A 657 -35.29 3.09 -10.99
CA LEU A 657 -34.12 3.75 -10.43
C LEU A 657 -34.00 3.51 -8.92
N TYR A 658 -35.09 3.60 -8.15
CA TYR A 658 -35.08 3.28 -6.73
C TYR A 658 -34.73 1.80 -6.46
N SER A 659 -35.14 0.88 -7.31
CA SER A 659 -34.76 -0.51 -7.22
C SER A 659 -33.26 -0.69 -7.44
N GLN A 660 -32.67 -0.03 -8.44
CA GLN A 660 -31.24 -0.05 -8.70
C GLN A 660 -30.44 0.61 -7.56
N LEU A 661 -30.90 1.76 -7.06
CA LEU A 661 -30.28 2.42 -5.92
C LEU A 661 -30.28 1.52 -4.68
N ASN A 662 -31.41 0.87 -4.38
CA ASN A 662 -31.52 -0.03 -3.22
C ASN A 662 -30.55 -1.22 -3.29
N ARG A 663 -30.41 -1.83 -4.48
CA ARG A 663 -29.43 -2.89 -4.74
C ARG A 663 -27.99 -2.38 -4.55
N THR A 664 -27.72 -1.18 -5.07
CA THR A 664 -26.38 -0.54 -4.95
C THR A 664 -26.06 -0.22 -3.50
N ILE A 665 -27.02 0.30 -2.71
CA ILE A 665 -26.82 0.54 -1.28
C ILE A 665 -26.43 -0.75 -0.55
N ALA A 666 -27.15 -1.86 -0.82
CA ALA A 666 -26.83 -3.15 -0.21
C ALA A 666 -25.42 -3.63 -0.60
N ALA A 667 -25.08 -3.57 -1.89
CA ALA A 667 -23.78 -4.01 -2.40
C ALA A 667 -22.61 -3.18 -1.84
N VAL A 668 -22.75 -1.85 -1.76
CA VAL A 668 -21.70 -0.97 -1.22
C VAL A 668 -21.49 -1.20 0.27
N ARG A 669 -22.58 -1.39 1.05
CA ARG A 669 -22.47 -1.70 2.48
C ARG A 669 -21.77 -3.03 2.71
N GLU A 670 -22.19 -4.09 2.05
CA GLU A 670 -21.56 -5.41 2.12
C GLU A 670 -20.06 -5.34 1.74
N ALA A 671 -19.74 -4.56 0.71
CA ALA A 671 -18.36 -4.38 0.27
C ALA A 671 -17.51 -3.65 1.32
N LEU A 672 -18.01 -2.57 1.93
CA LEU A 672 -17.30 -1.83 2.98
C LEU A 672 -17.16 -2.65 4.26
N ASP A 673 -18.21 -3.36 4.68
CA ASP A 673 -18.21 -4.24 5.86
C ASP A 673 -17.23 -5.41 5.72
N SER A 674 -16.94 -5.83 4.47
CA SER A 674 -15.99 -6.90 4.14
C SER A 674 -14.61 -6.40 3.66
N TYR A 675 -14.32 -5.11 3.78
CA TYR A 675 -13.08 -4.47 3.31
C TYR A 675 -12.81 -4.66 1.80
N ARG A 676 -13.88 -4.77 1.00
CA ARG A 676 -13.83 -4.83 -0.46
C ARG A 676 -14.06 -3.44 -1.08
N PHE A 677 -13.11 -2.55 -0.85
CA PHE A 677 -13.17 -1.18 -1.37
C PHE A 677 -13.29 -1.14 -2.89
N ASP A 678 -12.67 -2.08 -3.59
CA ASP A 678 -12.77 -2.28 -5.03
C ASP A 678 -14.21 -2.54 -5.48
N PHE A 679 -14.94 -3.38 -4.76
CA PHE A 679 -16.36 -3.66 -5.06
C PHE A 679 -17.25 -2.48 -4.71
N ALA A 680 -16.98 -1.76 -3.62
CA ALA A 680 -17.70 -0.56 -3.28
C ALA A 680 -17.54 0.52 -4.36
N ALA A 681 -16.31 0.77 -4.80
CA ALA A 681 -16.02 1.71 -5.88
C ALA A 681 -16.67 1.30 -7.20
N SER A 682 -16.63 0.00 -7.56
CA SER A 682 -17.24 -0.52 -8.78
C SER A 682 -18.75 -0.36 -8.76
N ALA A 683 -19.43 -0.72 -7.67
CA ALA A 683 -20.88 -0.59 -7.55
C ALA A 683 -21.34 0.87 -7.62
N LEU A 684 -20.59 1.79 -6.98
CA LEU A 684 -20.86 3.23 -7.08
C LEU A 684 -20.66 3.76 -8.51
N TYR A 685 -19.57 3.37 -9.15
CA TYR A 685 -19.28 3.78 -10.53
C TYR A 685 -20.38 3.32 -11.49
N GLU A 686 -20.73 2.05 -11.45
CA GLU A 686 -21.79 1.44 -12.26
C GLU A 686 -23.13 2.19 -12.09
N PHE A 687 -23.56 2.40 -10.85
CA PHE A 687 -24.82 3.10 -10.59
C PHE A 687 -24.78 4.55 -11.05
N ILE A 688 -23.75 5.32 -10.67
CA ILE A 688 -23.67 6.75 -10.97
C ILE A 688 -23.49 6.96 -12.47
N TRP A 689 -22.54 6.26 -13.08
CA TRP A 689 -22.23 6.49 -14.50
C TRP A 689 -23.30 5.93 -15.42
N ASN A 690 -23.61 4.64 -15.28
CA ASN A 690 -24.47 3.94 -16.22
C ASN A 690 -25.95 4.16 -15.90
N GLU A 691 -26.39 3.87 -14.66
CA GLU A 691 -27.81 3.86 -14.36
C GLU A 691 -28.38 5.27 -14.20
N TYR A 692 -27.71 6.09 -13.36
CA TYR A 692 -28.18 7.45 -13.09
C TYR A 692 -27.88 8.40 -14.24
N CYS A 693 -26.61 8.57 -14.64
CA CYS A 693 -26.22 9.56 -15.64
C CYS A 693 -26.61 9.18 -17.07
N ASP A 694 -26.30 7.96 -17.53
CA ASP A 694 -26.50 7.57 -18.93
C ASP A 694 -27.94 7.21 -19.24
N TRP A 695 -28.68 6.68 -18.23
CA TRP A 695 -30.06 6.26 -18.49
C TRP A 695 -31.08 7.14 -17.79
N TYR A 696 -31.07 7.31 -16.49
CA TYR A 696 -32.18 7.99 -15.83
C TYR A 696 -32.29 9.47 -16.19
N LEU A 697 -31.14 10.19 -16.26
CA LEU A 697 -31.19 11.59 -16.72
C LEU A 697 -31.79 11.70 -18.12
N GLU A 698 -31.51 10.77 -19.02
CA GLU A 698 -32.12 10.75 -20.36
C GLU A 698 -33.62 10.37 -20.31
N LEU A 699 -34.00 9.40 -19.50
CA LEU A 699 -35.40 9.02 -19.27
C LEU A 699 -36.23 10.14 -18.64
N SER A 700 -35.61 11.00 -17.82
CA SER A 700 -36.33 12.16 -17.25
C SER A 700 -36.70 13.26 -18.26
N LYS A 701 -35.92 13.41 -19.35
CA LYS A 701 -36.10 14.47 -20.33
C LYS A 701 -37.48 14.43 -21.03
N PRO A 702 -38.02 13.30 -21.49
CA PRO A 702 -39.37 13.23 -22.03
C PRO A 702 -40.44 13.63 -21.01
N VAL A 703 -40.27 13.21 -19.73
CA VAL A 703 -41.23 13.55 -18.67
C VAL A 703 -41.20 15.05 -18.38
N LEU A 704 -40.03 15.65 -18.28
CA LEU A 704 -39.80 17.07 -17.96
C LEU A 704 -40.03 17.99 -19.17
N SER A 705 -40.29 17.44 -20.36
CA SER A 705 -40.51 18.21 -21.58
C SER A 705 -41.68 19.21 -21.44
N ARG A 706 -41.51 20.41 -21.99
CA ARG A 706 -42.56 21.41 -22.04
C ARG A 706 -43.82 20.92 -22.84
N LYS A 707 -43.63 19.92 -23.68
CA LYS A 707 -44.72 19.29 -24.43
C LYS A 707 -45.53 18.30 -23.61
N ASN A 708 -45.01 17.83 -22.45
CA ASN A 708 -45.77 16.95 -21.57
C ASN A 708 -46.73 17.79 -20.71
N PRO A 709 -48.07 17.54 -20.77
CA PRO A 709 -49.05 18.31 -19.98
C PRO A 709 -49.17 17.86 -18.51
N ASP A 710 -48.59 16.68 -18.14
CA ASP A 710 -48.70 16.11 -16.78
C ASP A 710 -47.73 16.78 -15.82
N GLU A 711 -48.19 17.86 -15.18
CA GLU A 711 -47.42 18.59 -14.16
C GLU A 711 -47.16 17.75 -12.87
N ALA A 712 -48.09 16.82 -12.57
CA ALA A 712 -47.91 15.94 -11.43
C ALA A 712 -46.76 14.92 -11.66
N ALA A 713 -46.69 14.35 -12.87
CA ALA A 713 -45.56 13.48 -13.26
C ALA A 713 -44.27 14.27 -13.26
N LYS A 714 -44.22 15.50 -13.74
CA LYS A 714 -43.03 16.37 -13.71
C LYS A 714 -42.57 16.61 -12.27
N ALA A 715 -43.52 16.94 -11.38
CA ALA A 715 -43.20 17.21 -9.97
C ALA A 715 -42.63 15.94 -9.24
N ARG A 716 -43.19 14.74 -9.55
CA ARG A 716 -42.66 13.44 -9.05
C ARG A 716 -41.28 13.16 -9.61
N CYS A 717 -41.05 13.34 -10.90
CA CYS A 717 -39.77 13.14 -11.55
C CYS A 717 -38.67 14.07 -10.96
N ARG A 718 -38.98 15.37 -10.78
CA ARG A 718 -38.05 16.33 -10.15
C ARG A 718 -37.68 15.94 -8.73
N HIS A 719 -38.66 15.49 -7.95
CA HIS A 719 -38.37 14.97 -6.61
C HIS A 719 -37.43 13.74 -6.68
N THR A 720 -37.68 12.81 -7.59
CA THR A 720 -36.83 11.63 -7.78
C THR A 720 -35.39 12.00 -8.15
N LEU A 721 -35.23 12.98 -9.06
CA LEU A 721 -33.88 13.50 -9.41
C LEU A 721 -33.11 14.00 -8.22
N LEU A 722 -33.73 14.78 -7.34
CA LEU A 722 -33.12 15.34 -6.13
C LEU A 722 -32.88 14.27 -5.07
N ASP A 723 -33.89 13.47 -4.75
CA ASP A 723 -33.83 12.48 -3.68
C ASP A 723 -32.82 11.37 -3.95
N VAL A 724 -32.80 10.85 -5.19
CA VAL A 724 -31.81 9.83 -5.58
C VAL A 724 -30.40 10.43 -5.65
N LEU A 725 -30.24 11.66 -6.13
CA LEU A 725 -28.94 12.35 -6.08
C LEU A 725 -28.45 12.48 -4.63
N GLU A 726 -29.32 12.94 -3.73
CA GLU A 726 -28.99 13.09 -2.29
C GLU A 726 -28.53 11.78 -1.68
N GLN A 727 -29.28 10.70 -1.86
CA GLN A 727 -28.91 9.37 -1.34
C GLN A 727 -27.61 8.85 -1.96
N THR A 728 -27.40 9.10 -3.26
CA THR A 728 -26.15 8.74 -3.97
C THR A 728 -24.96 9.49 -3.42
N LEU A 729 -25.10 10.78 -3.11
CA LEU A 729 -24.02 11.57 -2.50
C LEU A 729 -23.66 11.05 -1.11
N ARG A 730 -24.66 10.70 -0.28
CA ARG A 730 -24.40 10.06 1.02
C ARG A 730 -23.67 8.73 0.85
N LEU A 731 -24.09 7.92 -0.10
CA LEU A 731 -23.49 6.62 -0.38
C LEU A 731 -22.03 6.73 -0.85
N ALA A 732 -21.74 7.75 -1.68
CA ALA A 732 -20.41 7.97 -2.25
C ALA A 732 -19.45 8.76 -1.33
N HIS A 733 -19.96 9.46 -0.30
CA HIS A 733 -19.18 10.39 0.52
C HIS A 733 -17.91 9.78 1.15
N PRO A 734 -17.89 8.54 1.66
CA PRO A 734 -16.66 7.96 2.20
C PRO A 734 -15.50 7.91 1.21
N LEU A 735 -15.79 7.76 -0.09
CA LEU A 735 -14.78 7.67 -1.15
C LEU A 735 -14.51 9.01 -1.84
N LEU A 736 -15.54 9.83 -1.99
CA LEU A 736 -15.54 11.11 -2.72
C LEU A 736 -15.99 12.26 -1.81
N PRO A 737 -15.26 12.57 -0.72
CA PRO A 737 -15.77 13.45 0.32
C PRO A 737 -16.02 14.88 -0.13
N PHE A 738 -15.21 15.46 -1.00
CA PHE A 738 -15.26 16.88 -1.33
C PHE A 738 -16.36 17.23 -2.33
N ILE A 739 -16.40 16.55 -3.45
CA ILE A 739 -17.43 16.79 -4.49
C ILE A 739 -18.82 16.49 -3.96
N THR A 740 -18.96 15.45 -3.15
CA THR A 740 -20.25 15.08 -2.58
C THR A 740 -20.72 16.09 -1.54
N GLU A 741 -19.86 16.60 -0.68
CA GLU A 741 -20.18 17.66 0.28
C GLU A 741 -20.62 18.94 -0.45
N GLU A 742 -19.86 19.39 -1.44
CA GLU A 742 -20.16 20.63 -2.19
C GLU A 742 -21.51 20.55 -2.92
N ILE A 743 -21.82 19.43 -3.55
CA ILE A 743 -23.11 19.24 -4.22
C ILE A 743 -24.23 19.13 -3.18
N TRP A 744 -24.02 18.39 -2.10
CA TRP A 744 -25.02 18.13 -1.06
C TRP A 744 -25.43 19.40 -0.31
N GLN A 745 -24.51 20.31 -0.06
CA GLN A 745 -24.82 21.60 0.56
C GLN A 745 -25.87 22.41 -0.26
N LYS A 746 -25.88 22.23 -1.59
CA LYS A 746 -26.87 22.86 -2.48
C LYS A 746 -28.22 22.15 -2.46
N LEU A 747 -28.29 20.90 -2.03
CA LEU A 747 -29.52 20.12 -1.89
C LEU A 747 -30.25 20.38 -0.55
N ARG A 748 -29.59 21.00 0.41
CA ARG A 748 -30.15 21.21 1.77
C ARG A 748 -31.45 22.01 1.76
N GLU A 749 -31.48 23.10 1.02
CA GLU A 749 -32.66 23.98 0.95
C GLU A 749 -33.83 23.28 0.23
N PRO A 750 -33.70 22.76 -1.01
CA PRO A 750 -34.81 22.16 -1.73
C PRO A 750 -35.35 20.88 -1.07
N LEU A 751 -34.57 20.15 -0.35
CA LEU A 751 -34.97 18.93 0.38
C LEU A 751 -35.22 19.18 1.88
N ALA A 752 -35.13 20.42 2.35
CA ALA A 752 -35.29 20.80 3.75
C ALA A 752 -34.42 19.99 4.72
N LEU A 753 -33.16 19.73 4.32
CA LEU A 753 -32.22 18.95 5.13
C LEU A 753 -31.69 19.80 6.29
N THR A 754 -31.79 19.28 7.51
CA THR A 754 -31.39 19.99 8.73
C THR A 754 -29.95 19.70 9.16
N THR A 755 -29.37 18.60 8.73
CA THR A 755 -27.99 18.22 9.04
C THR A 755 -27.03 19.26 8.46
N PRO A 756 -26.01 19.73 9.23
CA PRO A 756 -25.13 20.80 8.78
C PRO A 756 -24.10 20.37 7.71
N SER A 757 -23.72 19.10 7.70
CA SER A 757 -22.74 18.53 6.77
C SER A 757 -23.15 17.11 6.38
N LEU A 758 -22.83 16.73 5.15
CA LEU A 758 -22.99 15.37 4.62
C LEU A 758 -22.26 14.32 5.48
N MET A 759 -21.09 14.69 5.99
CA MET A 759 -20.30 13.83 6.88
C MET A 759 -21.07 13.35 8.13
N LEU A 760 -22.06 14.11 8.57
CA LEU A 760 -22.90 13.82 9.75
C LEU A 760 -24.27 13.25 9.37
N ALA A 761 -24.59 13.16 8.10
CA ALA A 761 -25.84 12.58 7.62
C ALA A 761 -25.81 11.05 7.76
N ALA A 762 -26.97 10.45 8.02
CA ALA A 762 -27.07 8.99 8.16
C ALA A 762 -26.70 8.28 6.86
N TYR A 763 -25.83 7.27 6.93
CA TYR A 763 -25.49 6.46 5.77
C TYR A 763 -26.72 5.72 5.23
N PRO A 764 -26.94 5.67 3.90
CA PRO A 764 -28.11 5.03 3.34
C PRO A 764 -28.23 3.56 3.75
N SER A 765 -29.43 3.14 4.10
CA SER A 765 -29.75 1.74 4.42
C SER A 765 -30.70 1.16 3.36
N PRO A 766 -30.58 -0.13 3.03
CA PRO A 766 -31.50 -0.76 2.10
C PRO A 766 -32.96 -0.64 2.60
N SER A 767 -33.84 -0.11 1.75
CA SER A 767 -35.26 0.04 2.07
C SER A 767 -36.07 -1.24 1.83
N GLY A 768 -35.49 -2.23 1.18
CA GLY A 768 -36.18 -3.43 0.72
C GLY A 768 -37.05 -3.22 -0.51
N PHE A 769 -37.11 -2.02 -1.08
CA PHE A 769 -37.86 -1.75 -2.31
C PHE A 769 -37.16 -2.35 -3.53
N ASP A 770 -37.85 -3.25 -4.23
CA ASP A 770 -37.37 -3.90 -5.48
C ASP A 770 -38.54 -4.19 -6.41
N ASP A 771 -38.80 -3.31 -7.36
CA ASP A 771 -39.85 -3.49 -8.38
C ASP A 771 -39.27 -4.22 -9.59
N ARG A 772 -39.37 -5.55 -9.58
CA ARG A 772 -38.85 -6.40 -10.65
C ARG A 772 -39.53 -6.17 -11.99
N ALA A 773 -40.81 -5.76 -11.99
CA ALA A 773 -41.55 -5.48 -13.22
C ALA A 773 -41.04 -4.19 -13.89
N ALA A 774 -40.82 -3.12 -13.10
CA ALA A 774 -40.18 -1.90 -13.56
C ALA A 774 -38.76 -2.16 -14.08
N VAL A 775 -37.98 -2.95 -13.37
CA VAL A 775 -36.62 -3.35 -13.80
C VAL A 775 -36.69 -4.07 -15.15
N ALA A 776 -37.51 -5.10 -15.28
CA ALA A 776 -37.67 -5.84 -16.55
C ALA A 776 -38.13 -4.92 -17.70
N THR A 777 -39.01 -3.98 -17.43
CA THR A 777 -39.49 -3.03 -18.44
C THR A 777 -38.39 -2.10 -18.94
N ILE A 778 -37.59 -1.53 -18.04
CA ILE A 778 -36.51 -0.60 -18.40
C ILE A 778 -35.34 -1.36 -19.04
N ASP A 779 -35.00 -2.55 -18.60
CA ASP A 779 -33.92 -3.35 -19.21
C ASP A 779 -34.28 -3.75 -20.64
N TRP A 780 -35.55 -4.14 -20.88
CA TRP A 780 -36.08 -4.36 -22.22
C TRP A 780 -36.02 -3.09 -23.05
N LEU A 781 -36.48 -1.94 -22.53
CA LEU A 781 -36.41 -0.63 -23.20
C LEU A 781 -34.96 -0.26 -23.59
N LYS A 782 -34.00 -0.46 -22.68
CA LYS A 782 -32.57 -0.24 -22.98
C LYS A 782 -32.10 -1.13 -24.13
N ALA A 783 -32.48 -2.40 -24.14
CA ALA A 783 -32.13 -3.34 -25.22
C ALA A 783 -32.71 -2.93 -26.56
N VAL A 784 -33.98 -2.51 -26.60
CA VAL A 784 -34.60 -2.00 -27.82
C VAL A 784 -33.91 -0.73 -28.35
N LEU A 785 -33.63 0.22 -27.45
CA LEU A 785 -32.91 1.46 -27.84
C LEU A 785 -31.48 1.19 -28.34
N LEU A 786 -30.80 0.22 -27.75
CA LEU A 786 -29.47 -0.20 -28.22
C LEU A 786 -29.55 -0.84 -29.61
N GLY A 787 -30.58 -1.67 -29.85
CA GLY A 787 -30.85 -2.23 -31.17
C GLY A 787 -31.11 -1.16 -32.22
N VAL A 788 -31.95 -0.18 -31.92
CA VAL A 788 -32.19 0.97 -32.80
C VAL A 788 -30.92 1.77 -33.09
N ARG A 789 -30.09 2.06 -32.05
CA ARG A 789 -28.82 2.76 -32.21
C ARG A 789 -27.83 1.96 -33.06
N LYS A 790 -27.81 0.64 -32.90
CA LYS A 790 -26.96 -0.27 -33.68
C LYS A 790 -27.34 -0.20 -35.16
N ILE A 791 -28.64 -0.30 -35.49
CA ILE A 791 -29.10 -0.20 -36.87
C ILE A 791 -28.75 1.18 -37.46
N ARG A 792 -28.95 2.27 -36.71
CA ARG A 792 -28.52 3.60 -37.16
C ARG A 792 -27.05 3.67 -37.55
N ALA A 793 -26.18 3.09 -36.71
CA ALA A 793 -24.74 3.07 -36.96
C ALA A 793 -24.39 2.20 -38.16
N GLU A 794 -24.95 0.99 -38.24
CA GLU A 794 -24.69 0.05 -39.33
C GLU A 794 -25.18 0.55 -40.69
N MET A 795 -26.37 1.24 -40.73
CA MET A 795 -26.95 1.76 -41.94
C MET A 795 -26.61 3.24 -42.22
N ASN A 796 -25.65 3.79 -41.41
CA ASN A 796 -25.22 5.19 -41.52
C ASN A 796 -26.38 6.21 -41.54
N ILE A 797 -27.40 5.94 -40.70
CA ILE A 797 -28.58 6.83 -40.59
C ILE A 797 -28.29 7.93 -39.57
N SER A 798 -28.53 9.18 -39.98
CA SER A 798 -28.32 10.33 -39.09
C SER A 798 -29.04 10.15 -37.75
N PRO A 799 -28.38 10.43 -36.61
CA PRO A 799 -28.98 10.28 -35.27
C PRO A 799 -30.26 11.07 -35.05
N GLY A 800 -30.45 12.16 -35.75
CA GLY A 800 -31.63 13.01 -35.66
C GLY A 800 -32.79 12.64 -36.59
N LYS A 801 -32.59 11.72 -37.54
CA LYS A 801 -33.66 11.35 -38.52
C LYS A 801 -34.71 10.47 -37.82
N PRO A 802 -36.02 10.80 -37.86
CA PRO A 802 -37.07 9.96 -37.30
C PRO A 802 -37.14 8.61 -38.01
N LEU A 803 -37.42 7.52 -37.26
CA LEU A 803 -37.54 6.15 -37.77
C LEU A 803 -38.86 5.54 -37.31
N PRO A 804 -39.56 4.77 -38.18
CA PRO A 804 -40.61 3.88 -37.73
C PRO A 804 -40.01 2.62 -37.13
N LEU A 805 -40.65 2.06 -36.09
CA LEU A 805 -40.32 0.79 -35.49
C LEU A 805 -41.50 -0.16 -35.57
N LEU A 806 -41.32 -1.33 -36.16
CA LEU A 806 -42.36 -2.34 -36.24
C LEU A 806 -42.00 -3.53 -35.33
N LEU A 807 -43.00 -3.96 -34.55
CA LEU A 807 -42.98 -5.15 -33.71
C LEU A 807 -43.77 -6.28 -34.39
N LYS A 808 -43.27 -7.52 -34.31
CA LYS A 808 -44.05 -8.67 -34.83
C LYS A 808 -45.14 -9.15 -33.88
N SER A 809 -45.09 -8.79 -32.62
CA SER A 809 -46.13 -9.07 -31.63
C SER A 809 -46.26 -7.89 -30.65
N ASP A 810 -47.46 -7.75 -30.09
CA ASP A 810 -47.67 -6.78 -29.03
C ASP A 810 -46.88 -7.15 -27.76
N ASP A 811 -46.37 -6.16 -27.05
CA ASP A 811 -45.64 -6.29 -25.79
C ASP A 811 -46.30 -5.38 -24.73
N ALA A 812 -46.80 -5.97 -23.66
CA ALA A 812 -47.50 -5.25 -22.61
C ALA A 812 -46.68 -4.10 -22.01
N ARG A 813 -45.35 -4.20 -22.04
CA ARG A 813 -44.40 -3.17 -21.55
C ARG A 813 -44.43 -1.91 -22.43
N LEU A 814 -44.87 -2.05 -23.68
CA LEU A 814 -44.93 -0.93 -24.62
C LEU A 814 -45.81 0.21 -24.13
N ALA A 815 -46.89 -0.08 -23.40
CA ALA A 815 -47.80 0.96 -22.87
C ALA A 815 -47.05 1.99 -22.01
N GLU A 816 -46.16 1.54 -21.14
CA GLU A 816 -45.37 2.41 -20.27
C GLU A 816 -44.07 2.92 -20.93
N ALA A 817 -43.45 2.12 -21.78
CA ALA A 817 -42.16 2.43 -22.40
C ALA A 817 -42.27 3.30 -23.67
N ARG A 818 -43.43 3.35 -24.30
CA ARG A 818 -43.65 4.02 -25.58
C ARG A 818 -43.16 5.49 -25.62
N PRO A 819 -43.44 6.33 -24.61
CA PRO A 819 -43.00 7.73 -24.64
C PRO A 819 -41.46 7.84 -24.64
N PHE A 820 -40.78 6.95 -23.91
CA PHE A 820 -39.33 6.91 -23.84
C PHE A 820 -38.70 6.39 -25.15
N LEU A 821 -39.25 5.33 -25.70
CA LEU A 821 -38.82 4.78 -27.00
C LEU A 821 -38.94 5.82 -28.13
N LEU A 822 -40.07 6.50 -28.22
CA LEU A 822 -40.28 7.57 -29.22
C LEU A 822 -39.26 8.69 -29.06
N ALA A 823 -39.04 9.17 -27.81
CA ALA A 823 -38.18 10.32 -27.56
C ALA A 823 -36.69 9.97 -27.72
N LEU A 824 -36.22 8.90 -27.06
CA LEU A 824 -34.80 8.53 -27.00
C LEU A 824 -34.32 7.76 -28.22
N GLY A 825 -35.23 6.99 -28.87
CA GLY A 825 -34.99 6.31 -30.14
C GLY A 825 -35.09 7.23 -31.34
N LYS A 826 -35.60 8.47 -31.15
CA LYS A 826 -36.01 9.34 -32.26
C LYS A 826 -36.90 8.60 -33.24
N LEU A 827 -37.94 7.92 -32.69
CA LEU A 827 -38.89 7.16 -33.47
C LEU A 827 -40.09 8.06 -33.82
N GLU A 828 -40.58 7.95 -35.05
CA GLU A 828 -41.78 8.64 -35.47
C GLU A 828 -43.06 7.85 -35.15
N SER A 829 -42.93 6.49 -35.19
CA SER A 829 -44.01 5.58 -34.81
C SER A 829 -43.48 4.29 -34.25
N ILE A 830 -44.32 3.58 -33.47
CA ILE A 830 -44.07 2.24 -32.97
C ILE A 830 -45.38 1.46 -33.22
N ASP A 831 -45.37 0.51 -34.13
CA ASP A 831 -46.57 -0.17 -34.58
C ASP A 831 -46.36 -1.70 -34.58
N VAL A 832 -47.43 -2.44 -34.36
CA VAL A 832 -47.41 -3.90 -34.52
C VAL A 832 -47.61 -4.20 -36.03
N LEU A 833 -46.76 -5.05 -36.57
CA LEU A 833 -46.78 -5.43 -37.97
C LEU A 833 -48.10 -6.16 -38.33
N ASN A 834 -48.89 -5.56 -39.16
CA ASN A 834 -50.13 -6.15 -39.72
C ASN A 834 -49.94 -6.39 -41.23
N GLY A 835 -49.63 -7.61 -41.64
CA GLY A 835 -49.42 -7.97 -43.04
C GLY A 835 -48.01 -8.40 -43.40
N ALA A 836 -47.66 -8.23 -44.70
CA ALA A 836 -46.36 -8.62 -45.21
C ALA A 836 -45.24 -7.75 -44.61
N GLU A 837 -44.13 -8.36 -44.29
CA GLU A 837 -42.92 -7.70 -43.74
C GLU A 837 -42.32 -6.78 -44.85
N PRO A 838 -42.18 -5.48 -44.60
CA PRO A 838 -41.50 -4.60 -45.54
C PRO A 838 -39.98 -4.85 -45.52
N PRO A 839 -39.23 -4.52 -46.57
CA PRO A 839 -37.80 -4.52 -46.56
C PRO A 839 -37.26 -3.70 -45.37
N SER A 840 -36.66 -4.34 -44.40
CA SER A 840 -36.31 -3.76 -43.10
C SER A 840 -34.95 -4.23 -42.63
N ALA A 841 -34.25 -3.37 -41.91
CA ALA A 841 -33.19 -3.82 -41.00
C ALA A 841 -33.83 -4.35 -39.73
N SER A 842 -33.25 -5.41 -39.13
CA SER A 842 -33.85 -6.06 -37.99
C SER A 842 -32.82 -6.29 -36.87
N PHE A 843 -33.32 -6.29 -35.66
CA PHE A 843 -32.58 -6.73 -34.48
C PHE A 843 -33.51 -7.57 -33.58
N VAL A 844 -32.95 -8.32 -32.68
CA VAL A 844 -33.72 -9.24 -31.81
C VAL A 844 -33.49 -8.81 -30.35
N VAL A 845 -34.55 -8.72 -29.57
CA VAL A 845 -34.52 -8.50 -28.13
C VAL A 845 -35.39 -9.58 -27.48
N GLU A 846 -34.84 -10.33 -26.52
CA GLU A 846 -35.52 -11.43 -25.81
C GLU A 846 -36.18 -12.46 -26.76
N GLY A 847 -35.56 -12.72 -27.91
CA GLY A 847 -36.11 -13.63 -28.93
C GLY A 847 -37.14 -13.04 -29.86
N ALA A 848 -37.64 -11.83 -29.60
CA ALA A 848 -38.61 -11.14 -30.47
C ALA A 848 -37.89 -10.22 -31.50
N PRO A 849 -38.20 -10.32 -32.76
CA PRO A 849 -37.63 -9.47 -33.80
C PRO A 849 -38.30 -8.08 -33.86
N TYR A 850 -37.50 -7.07 -34.01
CA TYR A 850 -37.85 -5.66 -34.21
C TYR A 850 -37.37 -5.22 -35.58
N LEU A 851 -38.19 -4.49 -36.30
CA LEU A 851 -37.96 -4.11 -37.71
C LEU A 851 -37.93 -2.60 -37.86
N ILE A 852 -36.96 -2.11 -38.60
CA ILE A 852 -36.88 -0.71 -39.04
C ILE A 852 -36.99 -0.69 -40.56
N PRO A 853 -38.18 -0.30 -41.16
CA PRO A 853 -38.36 -0.16 -42.60
C PRO A 853 -37.34 0.81 -43.17
N LEU A 854 -36.67 0.43 -44.23
CA LEU A 854 -35.58 1.23 -44.84
C LEU A 854 -36.06 2.10 -45.99
N ALA A 855 -37.30 1.93 -46.46
CA ALA A 855 -37.87 2.71 -47.55
C ALA A 855 -37.90 4.22 -47.23
N GLY A 856 -37.31 5.02 -48.08
CA GLY A 856 -37.21 6.50 -47.92
C GLY A 856 -36.22 6.97 -46.86
N LEU A 857 -35.55 6.07 -46.16
CA LEU A 857 -34.55 6.39 -45.14
C LEU A 857 -33.13 6.45 -45.68
N ILE A 858 -32.84 5.71 -46.73
CA ILE A 858 -31.56 5.56 -47.35
C ILE A 858 -31.61 5.96 -48.81
N ASP A 859 -30.67 6.78 -49.28
CA ASP A 859 -30.44 6.94 -50.70
C ASP A 859 -29.80 5.65 -51.22
N LYS A 860 -30.62 4.77 -51.82
CA LYS A 860 -30.21 3.45 -52.28
C LYS A 860 -28.98 3.50 -53.17
N THR A 861 -28.93 4.49 -54.07
CA THR A 861 -27.84 4.62 -55.04
C THR A 861 -26.54 5.06 -54.39
N ALA A 862 -26.63 6.06 -53.50
CA ALA A 862 -25.46 6.55 -52.77
C ALA A 862 -24.90 5.50 -51.78
N GLU A 863 -25.81 4.79 -51.09
CA GLU A 863 -25.39 3.79 -50.09
C GLU A 863 -24.82 2.52 -50.74
N LEU A 864 -25.40 2.04 -51.85
CA LEU A 864 -24.83 0.94 -52.62
C LEU A 864 -23.42 1.31 -53.11
N ALA A 865 -23.26 2.53 -53.64
CA ALA A 865 -21.94 3.00 -54.08
C ALA A 865 -20.94 3.16 -52.94
N ARG A 866 -21.38 3.49 -51.70
CA ARG A 866 -20.56 3.53 -50.50
C ARG A 866 -20.10 2.11 -50.08
N LEU A 867 -21.07 1.19 -49.98
CA LEU A 867 -20.83 -0.21 -49.61
C LEU A 867 -19.90 -0.90 -50.64
N ASP A 868 -20.10 -0.65 -51.94
CA ASP A 868 -19.22 -1.19 -52.98
C ASP A 868 -17.79 -0.70 -52.83
N ARG A 869 -17.59 0.57 -52.47
CA ARG A 869 -16.23 1.11 -52.21
C ARG A 869 -15.60 0.52 -50.95
N GLU A 870 -16.34 0.31 -49.89
CA GLU A 870 -15.84 -0.30 -48.64
C GLU A 870 -15.53 -1.77 -48.85
N LEU A 871 -16.39 -2.53 -49.52
CA LEU A 871 -16.16 -3.92 -49.90
C LEU A 871 -14.88 -4.04 -50.74
N ALA A 872 -14.70 -3.18 -51.74
CA ALA A 872 -13.50 -3.19 -52.58
C ALA A 872 -12.20 -2.92 -51.77
N LYS A 873 -12.26 -2.02 -50.78
CA LYS A 873 -11.10 -1.78 -49.88
C LYS A 873 -10.80 -3.01 -49.02
N LEU A 874 -11.85 -3.63 -48.47
CA LEU A 874 -11.68 -4.85 -47.64
C LEU A 874 -11.16 -6.00 -48.49
N ASP A 875 -11.67 -6.22 -49.70
CA ASP A 875 -11.20 -7.24 -50.62
C ASP A 875 -9.71 -7.04 -50.97
N GLN A 876 -9.28 -5.80 -51.18
CA GLN A 876 -7.88 -5.47 -51.39
C GLN A 876 -7.01 -5.78 -50.17
N ASN A 877 -7.51 -5.41 -48.95
CA ASN A 877 -6.77 -5.67 -47.73
C ASN A 877 -6.69 -7.18 -47.41
N ILE A 878 -7.80 -7.89 -47.56
CA ILE A 878 -7.88 -9.36 -47.43
C ILE A 878 -6.91 -10.04 -48.35
N GLY A 879 -6.90 -9.65 -49.64
CA GLY A 879 -5.93 -10.18 -50.62
C GLY A 879 -4.51 -9.92 -50.23
N ARG A 880 -4.19 -8.75 -49.71
CA ARG A 880 -2.84 -8.41 -49.21
C ARG A 880 -2.44 -9.28 -48.01
N LEU A 881 -3.34 -9.43 -47.00
CA LEU A 881 -3.10 -10.24 -45.82
C LEU A 881 -2.99 -11.75 -46.16
N GLN A 882 -3.84 -12.25 -47.06
CA GLN A 882 -3.75 -13.63 -47.57
C GLN A 882 -2.44 -13.85 -48.32
N GLY A 883 -2.01 -12.88 -49.15
CA GLY A 883 -0.72 -12.90 -49.81
C GLY A 883 0.49 -12.94 -48.87
N GLN A 884 0.39 -12.18 -47.77
CA GLN A 884 1.41 -12.22 -46.73
C GLN A 884 1.47 -13.58 -46.03
N LEU A 885 0.30 -14.15 -45.65
CA LEU A 885 0.21 -15.44 -44.97
C LEU A 885 0.50 -16.66 -45.86
N SER A 886 0.35 -16.51 -47.16
CA SER A 886 0.77 -17.55 -48.15
C SER A 886 2.25 -17.54 -48.46
N ASN A 887 2.98 -16.49 -48.08
CA ASN A 887 4.42 -16.43 -48.23
C ASN A 887 5.13 -17.23 -47.13
N GLU A 888 5.58 -18.42 -47.45
CA GLU A 888 6.28 -19.33 -46.54
C GLU A 888 7.47 -18.69 -45.82
N ARG A 889 8.20 -17.79 -46.48
CA ARG A 889 9.32 -17.07 -45.88
C ARG A 889 8.85 -16.08 -44.84
N PHE A 890 7.71 -15.44 -45.02
CA PHE A 890 7.12 -14.55 -44.02
C PHE A 890 6.68 -15.35 -42.79
N VAL A 891 5.94 -16.46 -43.01
CA VAL A 891 5.42 -17.27 -41.93
C VAL A 891 6.52 -17.95 -41.11
N ALA A 892 7.64 -18.32 -41.76
CA ALA A 892 8.77 -18.99 -41.12
C ALA A 892 9.73 -18.05 -40.39
N ASN A 893 9.89 -16.78 -40.84
CA ASN A 893 10.92 -15.88 -40.33
C ASN A 893 10.37 -14.67 -39.56
N ALA A 894 9.06 -14.37 -39.64
CA ALA A 894 8.47 -13.27 -38.87
C ALA A 894 8.22 -13.68 -37.40
N PRO A 895 8.24 -12.74 -36.45
CA PRO A 895 7.88 -13.02 -35.06
C PRO A 895 6.49 -13.70 -34.99
N ALA A 896 6.37 -14.72 -34.15
CA ALA A 896 5.13 -15.51 -34.02
C ALA A 896 3.91 -14.62 -33.69
N GLU A 897 4.10 -13.55 -32.88
CA GLU A 897 3.09 -12.57 -32.54
C GLU A 897 2.59 -11.79 -33.78
N LEU A 898 3.50 -11.40 -34.68
CA LEU A 898 3.13 -10.70 -35.90
C LEU A 898 2.31 -11.58 -36.84
N VAL A 899 2.64 -12.87 -36.95
CA VAL A 899 1.89 -13.85 -37.77
C VAL A 899 0.49 -14.07 -37.14
N ALA A 900 0.40 -14.16 -35.78
CA ALA A 900 -0.86 -14.31 -35.08
C ALA A 900 -1.75 -13.08 -35.27
N ASN A 901 -1.20 -11.88 -35.12
CA ASN A 901 -1.92 -10.60 -35.34
C ASN A 901 -2.39 -10.48 -36.80
N THR A 902 -1.59 -10.89 -37.79
CA THR A 902 -1.96 -10.88 -39.20
C THR A 902 -3.15 -11.83 -39.48
N ARG A 903 -3.18 -13.01 -38.86
CA ARG A 903 -4.31 -13.97 -38.96
C ARG A 903 -5.58 -13.43 -38.31
N ALA A 904 -5.44 -12.84 -37.10
CA ALA A 904 -6.56 -12.23 -36.40
C ALA A 904 -7.18 -11.06 -37.20
N GLN A 905 -6.32 -10.23 -37.82
CA GLN A 905 -6.77 -9.14 -38.70
C GLN A 905 -7.47 -9.66 -39.94
N LEU A 906 -6.93 -10.71 -40.58
CA LEU A 906 -7.59 -11.35 -41.73
C LEU A 906 -8.99 -11.87 -41.38
N GLN A 907 -9.12 -12.58 -40.25
CA GLN A 907 -10.41 -13.08 -39.78
C GLN A 907 -11.40 -11.95 -39.49
N SER A 908 -10.92 -10.86 -38.89
CA SER A 908 -11.73 -9.66 -38.62
C SER A 908 -12.25 -9.04 -39.92
N ASP A 909 -11.35 -8.84 -40.90
CA ASP A 909 -11.70 -8.23 -42.18
C ASP A 909 -12.67 -9.12 -43.00
N GLU A 910 -12.50 -10.46 -42.97
CA GLU A 910 -13.43 -11.41 -43.59
C GLU A 910 -14.82 -11.35 -42.96
N ASN A 911 -14.93 -11.28 -41.63
CA ASN A 911 -16.19 -11.12 -40.90
C ASN A 911 -16.84 -9.79 -41.26
N GLN A 912 -16.07 -8.70 -41.32
CA GLN A 912 -16.57 -7.38 -41.70
C GLN A 912 -17.07 -7.36 -43.15
N ARG A 913 -16.32 -7.98 -44.05
CA ARG A 913 -16.74 -8.15 -45.48
C ARG A 913 -18.07 -8.91 -45.59
N GLN A 914 -18.23 -10.00 -44.84
CA GLN A 914 -19.50 -10.74 -44.83
C GLN A 914 -20.64 -9.89 -44.36
N THR A 915 -20.48 -9.14 -43.29
CA THR A 915 -21.48 -8.20 -42.75
C THR A 915 -21.89 -7.14 -43.78
N LEU A 916 -20.90 -6.48 -44.38
CA LEU A 916 -21.15 -5.46 -45.42
C LEU A 916 -21.79 -6.04 -46.66
N SER A 917 -21.45 -7.27 -47.06
CA SER A 917 -22.09 -7.96 -48.19
C SER A 917 -23.57 -8.24 -47.91
N GLN A 918 -23.92 -8.65 -46.72
CA GLN A 918 -25.29 -8.86 -46.26
C GLN A 918 -26.08 -7.53 -46.26
N GLN A 919 -25.46 -6.45 -45.71
CA GLN A 919 -26.07 -5.11 -45.76
C GLN A 919 -26.33 -4.65 -47.22
N ARG A 920 -25.32 -4.84 -48.09
CA ARG A 920 -25.47 -4.51 -49.51
C ARG A 920 -26.61 -5.27 -50.16
N ALA A 921 -26.76 -6.57 -49.85
CA ALA A 921 -27.87 -7.36 -50.40
C ALA A 921 -29.23 -6.86 -49.89
N GLN A 922 -29.35 -6.48 -48.62
CA GLN A 922 -30.55 -5.89 -48.04
C GLN A 922 -30.89 -4.53 -48.69
N ILE A 923 -29.93 -3.65 -48.85
CA ILE A 923 -30.11 -2.35 -49.50
C ILE A 923 -30.48 -2.51 -50.98
N ALA A 924 -29.94 -3.51 -51.66
CA ALA A 924 -30.27 -3.78 -53.06
C ALA A 924 -31.75 -4.21 -53.27
N GLN A 925 -32.39 -4.78 -52.23
CA GLN A 925 -33.81 -5.18 -52.24
C GLN A 925 -34.80 -4.02 -51.98
N LEU A 926 -34.32 -2.89 -51.43
CA LEU A 926 -35.08 -1.65 -51.33
C LEU A 926 -35.33 -1.05 -52.70
#